data_8c211afc97bd1a7ba4957dee6ba0e140
#
_entry.id   8c211afc97bd1a7ba4957dee6ba0e140
#
_cell.length_a   1.000
_cell.length_b   1.000
_cell.length_c   1.000
_cell.angle_alpha   90.00
_cell.angle_beta   90.00
_cell.angle_gamma   90.00
#
_symmetry.space_group_name_H-M   'P 1'
#
loop_
_entity.id
_entity.type
_entity.pdbx_description
1 polymer ?
#
loop_
_entity_poly.entity_id
_entity_poly.type
_entity_poly.pdbx_seq_one_letter_code
_entity_poly.pdbx_strand_id
1 'polypeptide(L)'
;MAEDQTIEIEVDGTKLAAQPGQMLIEVTDAAGISVPRFCYHKHLSVAANCRMCLVEVEKAPKPLPACATPVTPGMKVYTRSPLAREAQKGTMEFLLINHPLDCPICDQGGECELQDVAMGYGGDLSRYTERKRVVRDEDIGPLIATEMTRCIHCTRCVRFGGEIAGLRELGATGRGEHMRIGVYIEHSIASELSGNVIDLCPVGALTAKPSRFNSRAWELTEHDGIAAHDGVGSNLHVHVRRDKVMRVVPRENDACNQTWISDRDRFSYQGLYAKDRLEQPMLRDNGRLREVDWQRALQAAAKAIKASGGDALGMLVSPSATLEEQYLAARLARGLGSGNVDHRLRQSDFRADALDPALPWLGQPIADLARNDATLLVGSWLRKEQPMLNHRVRQSHIDGGRVMAINPVAYDFNYDLDVDIVCAPSAMAAELAGVAAALGADTLGLAGDADQAQRAIADALSSAGNGIVLLGNAALMHPDFSLLRALAGNIAAAAGVAFGFTGLGANDCGAWMAGAVPHRAAAGATANPAGANAHDMLSSTCDVFVTVGFEPDMDTGDPQAATTAMSQGTLIALTSYASPWMLEHADILLPVSTFAETSGTYVNFEGKAQSFTGAALPPGDARPAWKVLRVLGNLTDVDGFDYADSIEVRDELLAACAELTPDNSASTALSDQAPRCASGVWERVGDVPMHSIDAMVRRAHALQLTPDAWGDAARISPASAEVLGITGDGVIRVRQADGHAEFPVRLDERVPDTCVWLPLAVPGTESLGPGFGPVVVEKV
;
A
#
# COMPACT_ATOMS: atom_id res chain seq x y z
N MET A 1 26.56 -15.78 22.11
CA MET A 1 26.39 -14.46 22.80
C MET A 1 27.78 -13.84 22.91
N ALA A 2 28.15 -12.97 21.96
CA ALA A 2 29.32 -12.13 22.11
C ALA A 2 28.94 -11.04 23.12
N GLU A 3 29.71 -10.92 24.21
CA GLU A 3 29.56 -9.84 25.18
C GLU A 3 29.56 -8.51 24.42
N ASP A 4 28.60 -7.65 24.72
CA ASP A 4 28.48 -6.25 24.24
C ASP A 4 29.70 -5.43 24.77
N GLN A 5 30.85 -5.64 24.12
CA GLN A 5 32.04 -4.83 24.42
C GLN A 5 31.87 -3.46 23.76
N THR A 6 31.21 -2.53 24.45
CA THR A 6 31.21 -1.12 24.04
C THR A 6 32.63 -0.59 24.09
N ILE A 7 33.05 0.08 23.03
CA ILE A 7 34.32 0.80 22.94
C ILE A 7 34.09 2.29 23.15
N GLU A 8 35.08 2.99 23.68
CA GLU A 8 35.06 4.45 23.86
C GLU A 8 35.89 5.12 22.75
N ILE A 9 35.32 6.12 22.10
CA ILE A 9 36.01 7.03 21.20
C ILE A 9 35.82 8.48 21.65
N GLU A 10 36.61 9.41 21.12
CA GLU A 10 36.51 10.84 21.42
C GLU A 10 36.25 11.58 20.08
N VAL A 11 35.16 12.34 20.02
CA VAL A 11 34.81 13.18 18.85
C VAL A 11 34.69 14.63 19.30
N ASP A 12 35.52 15.50 18.75
CA ASP A 12 35.62 16.93 19.10
C ASP A 12 35.70 17.18 20.62
N GLY A 13 36.43 16.32 21.38
CA GLY A 13 36.59 16.38 22.80
C GLY A 13 35.47 15.70 23.62
N THR A 14 34.42 15.18 22.97
CA THR A 14 33.34 14.47 23.64
C THR A 14 33.58 12.96 23.57
N LYS A 15 33.49 12.27 24.68
CA LYS A 15 33.60 10.81 24.79
C LYS A 15 32.29 10.17 24.41
N LEU A 16 32.31 9.24 23.46
CA LEU A 16 31.17 8.53 22.93
C LEU A 16 31.38 7.02 23.03
N ALA A 17 30.33 6.32 23.43
CA ALA A 17 30.29 4.87 23.38
C ALA A 17 29.89 4.39 21.97
N ALA A 18 30.53 3.34 21.49
CA ALA A 18 30.26 2.76 20.16
C ALA A 18 30.41 1.24 20.18
N GLN A 19 29.83 0.56 19.20
CA GLN A 19 30.02 -0.87 19.01
C GLN A 19 31.27 -1.13 18.15
N PRO A 20 32.03 -2.20 18.37
CA PRO A 20 33.15 -2.59 17.51
C PRO A 20 32.69 -2.75 16.06
N GLY A 21 33.39 -2.11 15.12
CA GLY A 21 33.08 -2.18 13.70
C GLY A 21 31.99 -1.23 13.21
N GLN A 22 31.28 -0.53 14.07
CA GLN A 22 30.35 0.53 13.71
C GLN A 22 31.06 1.63 12.93
N MET A 23 30.38 2.21 11.93
CA MET A 23 30.98 3.31 11.15
C MET A 23 30.97 4.61 11.95
N LEU A 24 32.04 5.38 11.84
CA LEU A 24 32.19 6.65 12.59
C LEU A 24 31.01 7.59 12.36
N ILE A 25 30.45 7.65 11.14
CA ILE A 25 29.30 8.50 10.82
C ILE A 25 28.04 8.12 11.62
N GLU A 26 27.84 6.85 11.88
CA GLU A 26 26.68 6.35 12.67
C GLU A 26 26.80 6.78 14.13
N VAL A 27 28.02 6.72 14.68
CA VAL A 27 28.28 7.16 16.05
C VAL A 27 28.13 8.68 16.19
N THR A 28 28.59 9.45 15.19
CA THR A 28 28.41 10.91 15.20
C THR A 28 26.95 11.30 15.05
N ASP A 29 26.17 10.61 14.19
CA ASP A 29 24.73 10.86 14.00
C ASP A 29 23.95 10.57 15.30
N ALA A 30 24.21 9.44 15.95
CA ALA A 30 23.59 9.08 17.24
C ALA A 30 23.89 10.09 18.34
N ALA A 31 25.06 10.75 18.28
CA ALA A 31 25.47 11.80 19.21
C ALA A 31 25.00 13.21 18.80
N GLY A 32 24.28 13.37 17.69
CA GLY A 32 23.85 14.67 17.17
C GLY A 32 24.99 15.53 16.59
N ILE A 33 26.15 14.93 16.30
CA ILE A 33 27.31 15.60 15.68
C ILE A 33 27.21 15.48 14.17
N SER A 34 26.80 16.57 13.52
CA SER A 34 26.63 16.60 12.06
C SER A 34 27.97 16.55 11.32
N VAL A 35 28.13 15.56 10.43
CA VAL A 35 29.23 15.44 9.48
C VAL A 35 28.64 15.57 8.06
N PRO A 36 29.14 16.53 7.21
CA PRO A 36 28.57 16.76 5.89
C PRO A 36 28.77 15.56 4.98
N ARG A 37 27.76 15.25 4.14
CA ARG A 37 27.76 14.04 3.30
C ARG A 37 26.78 14.16 2.14
N PHE A 38 26.94 13.32 1.10
CA PHE A 38 25.96 13.17 0.01
C PHE A 38 25.72 11.71 -0.36
N CYS A 39 26.76 10.86 -0.47
CA CYS A 39 26.57 9.48 -0.92
C CYS A 39 26.05 8.55 0.18
N TYR A 40 26.32 8.83 1.45
CA TYR A 40 25.86 8.01 2.56
C TYR A 40 24.36 8.18 2.81
N HIS A 41 23.70 7.08 3.07
CA HIS A 41 22.31 6.99 3.55
C HIS A 41 22.20 5.78 4.49
N LYS A 42 21.47 5.91 5.62
CA LYS A 42 21.43 4.89 6.67
C LYS A 42 20.92 3.52 6.21
N HIS A 43 20.05 3.50 5.19
CA HIS A 43 19.46 2.28 4.65
C HIS A 43 20.08 1.80 3.34
N LEU A 44 21.22 2.36 2.92
CA LEU A 44 21.93 1.96 1.71
C LEU A 44 23.38 1.58 2.03
N SER A 45 23.95 0.68 1.25
CA SER A 45 25.34 0.29 1.37
C SER A 45 26.29 1.50 1.28
N VAL A 46 27.46 1.42 1.88
CA VAL A 46 28.43 2.52 1.92
C VAL A 46 29.17 2.62 0.59
N ALA A 47 28.94 3.71 -0.17
CA ALA A 47 29.63 3.97 -1.42
C ALA A 47 30.99 4.69 -1.25
N ALA A 48 31.15 5.54 -0.24
CA ALA A 48 32.35 6.32 0.07
C ALA A 48 32.92 7.14 -1.11
N ASN A 49 32.08 7.52 -2.10
CA ASN A 49 32.53 8.12 -3.37
C ASN A 49 32.50 9.66 -3.37
N CYS A 50 31.59 10.32 -2.64
CA CYS A 50 31.48 11.79 -2.62
C CYS A 50 32.62 12.47 -1.85
N ARG A 51 33.23 11.82 -0.88
CA ARG A 51 34.30 12.31 -0.03
C ARG A 51 33.96 13.56 0.80
N MET A 52 32.70 13.94 0.91
CA MET A 52 32.31 15.12 1.68
C MET A 52 32.47 14.93 3.19
N CYS A 53 32.37 13.70 3.68
CA CYS A 53 32.45 13.35 5.11
C CYS A 53 33.89 13.13 5.62
N LEU A 54 34.88 13.81 5.02
CA LEU A 54 36.27 13.74 5.49
C LEU A 54 36.44 14.41 6.84
N VAL A 55 37.03 13.68 7.79
CA VAL A 55 37.38 14.14 9.15
C VAL A 55 38.82 13.85 9.48
N GLU A 56 39.40 14.58 10.40
CA GLU A 56 40.74 14.29 10.91
C GLU A 56 40.64 13.23 12.01
N VAL A 57 41.49 12.21 11.91
CA VAL A 57 41.65 11.18 12.94
C VAL A 57 43.10 11.27 13.45
N GLU A 58 43.26 11.33 14.76
CA GLU A 58 44.57 11.43 15.41
C GLU A 58 45.51 10.30 14.91
N LYS A 59 46.74 10.64 14.55
CA LYS A 59 47.77 9.73 13.99
C LYS A 59 47.48 9.19 12.57
N ALA A 60 46.35 9.55 11.93
CA ALA A 60 46.13 9.22 10.52
C ALA A 60 46.94 10.20 9.62
N PRO A 61 47.61 9.72 8.55
CA PRO A 61 48.43 10.58 7.72
C PRO A 61 47.60 11.50 6.79
N LYS A 62 46.31 11.28 6.69
CA LYS A 62 45.35 12.02 5.84
C LYS A 62 43.94 11.97 6.41
N PRO A 63 43.06 12.91 6.03
CA PRO A 63 41.65 12.85 6.41
C PRO A 63 40.98 11.55 5.98
N LEU A 64 40.11 10.98 6.83
CA LEU A 64 39.40 9.74 6.56
C LEU A 64 37.90 10.02 6.36
N PRO A 65 37.23 9.24 5.46
CA PRO A 65 35.78 9.38 5.25
C PRO A 65 35.00 8.75 6.43
N ALA A 66 34.27 9.53 7.18
CA ALA A 66 33.52 9.05 8.35
C ALA A 66 32.53 7.93 8.02
N CYS A 67 31.93 7.95 6.81
CA CYS A 67 30.96 6.92 6.37
C CYS A 67 31.59 5.53 6.09
N ALA A 68 32.93 5.45 5.94
CA ALA A 68 33.62 4.21 5.60
C ALA A 68 34.82 3.94 6.53
N THR A 69 34.83 4.56 7.70
CA THR A 69 35.87 4.37 8.71
C THR A 69 35.24 3.68 9.92
N PRO A 70 35.52 2.39 10.15
CA PRO A 70 35.06 1.71 11.34
C PRO A 70 35.75 2.28 12.58
N VAL A 71 35.02 2.40 13.68
CA VAL A 71 35.58 2.91 14.93
C VAL A 71 36.48 1.88 15.62
N THR A 72 37.51 2.38 16.28
CA THR A 72 38.47 1.58 17.06
C THR A 72 38.63 2.15 18.47
N PRO A 73 38.94 1.32 19.48
CA PRO A 73 39.08 1.79 20.88
C PRO A 73 40.08 2.94 21.02
N GLY A 74 39.68 3.99 21.71
CA GLY A 74 40.52 5.18 21.96
C GLY A 74 40.73 6.08 20.73
N MET A 75 40.00 5.88 19.62
CA MET A 75 40.06 6.74 18.45
C MET A 75 39.68 8.17 18.82
N LYS A 76 40.50 9.15 18.37
CA LYS A 76 40.20 10.58 18.53
C LYS A 76 39.96 11.21 17.17
N VAL A 77 38.84 11.88 17.07
CA VAL A 77 38.30 12.43 15.82
C VAL A 77 38.03 13.91 15.95
N TYR A 78 38.37 14.67 14.93
CA TYR A 78 38.12 16.11 14.88
C TYR A 78 37.35 16.41 13.57
N THR A 79 36.08 16.78 13.72
CA THR A 79 35.19 17.03 12.58
C THR A 79 35.35 18.44 12.01
N ARG A 80 35.90 19.37 12.82
CA ARG A 80 36.02 20.81 12.52
C ARG A 80 37.44 21.34 12.63
N SER A 81 38.44 20.47 12.62
CA SER A 81 39.85 20.91 12.58
C SER A 81 40.18 21.66 11.27
N PRO A 82 41.28 22.45 11.24
CA PRO A 82 41.71 23.08 9.99
C PRO A 82 41.90 22.09 8.84
N LEU A 83 42.46 20.89 9.11
CA LEU A 83 42.67 19.84 8.12
C LEU A 83 41.33 19.29 7.59
N ALA A 84 40.35 19.02 8.46
CA ALA A 84 39.03 18.55 8.06
C ALA A 84 38.29 19.60 7.22
N ARG A 85 38.30 20.87 7.65
CA ARG A 85 37.66 21.98 6.92
C ARG A 85 38.24 22.20 5.54
N GLU A 86 39.55 22.18 5.39
CA GLU A 86 40.19 22.33 4.08
C GLU A 86 39.88 21.15 3.16
N ALA A 87 39.83 19.92 3.68
CA ALA A 87 39.43 18.74 2.93
C ALA A 87 37.97 18.82 2.45
N GLN A 88 37.05 19.22 3.33
CA GLN A 88 35.63 19.41 3.02
C GLN A 88 35.43 20.54 1.99
N LYS A 89 36.11 21.67 2.16
CA LYS A 89 36.07 22.80 1.22
C LYS A 89 36.54 22.41 -0.17
N GLY A 90 37.69 21.71 -0.26
CA GLY A 90 38.22 21.21 -1.52
C GLY A 90 37.31 20.22 -2.22
N THR A 91 36.64 19.33 -1.44
CA THR A 91 35.64 18.40 -1.97
C THR A 91 34.42 19.13 -2.48
N MET A 92 33.93 20.13 -1.77
CA MET A 92 32.79 20.94 -2.21
C MET A 92 33.09 21.67 -3.51
N GLU A 93 34.27 22.30 -3.62
CA GLU A 93 34.69 22.96 -4.84
C GLU A 93 34.69 21.99 -6.03
N PHE A 94 35.22 20.77 -5.83
CA PHE A 94 35.24 19.71 -6.84
C PHE A 94 33.82 19.31 -7.27
N LEU A 95 32.88 19.13 -6.36
CA LEU A 95 31.47 18.79 -6.66
C LEU A 95 30.77 19.89 -7.46
N LEU A 96 31.14 21.17 -7.22
CA LEU A 96 30.54 22.33 -7.89
C LEU A 96 31.15 22.65 -9.28
N ILE A 97 32.29 22.08 -9.64
CA ILE A 97 32.97 22.35 -10.91
C ILE A 97 32.00 22.26 -12.10
N ASN A 98 31.29 21.15 -12.23
CA ASN A 98 30.34 20.91 -13.32
C ASN A 98 28.89 21.19 -12.97
N HIS A 99 28.59 21.51 -11.71
CA HIS A 99 27.20 21.79 -11.30
C HIS A 99 26.71 23.11 -11.94
N PRO A 100 25.55 23.12 -12.64
CA PRO A 100 25.05 24.32 -13.31
C PRO A 100 24.57 25.36 -12.30
N LEU A 101 24.52 26.63 -12.74
CA LEU A 101 24.00 27.74 -11.92
C LEU A 101 22.48 27.86 -12.04
N ASP A 102 21.77 26.75 -11.85
CA ASP A 102 20.34 26.60 -12.11
C ASP A 102 19.45 26.82 -10.88
N CYS A 103 19.99 27.17 -9.71
CA CYS A 103 19.20 27.26 -8.47
C CYS A 103 17.89 28.07 -8.62
N PRO A 104 17.85 29.20 -9.36
CA PRO A 104 16.61 29.95 -9.54
C PRO A 104 15.54 29.20 -10.33
N ILE A 105 15.90 28.28 -11.21
CA ILE A 105 14.98 27.49 -12.05
C ILE A 105 14.94 26.00 -11.64
N CYS A 106 15.77 25.59 -10.68
CA CYS A 106 15.81 24.22 -10.18
C CYS A 106 14.68 23.98 -9.18
N ASP A 107 13.91 22.91 -9.37
CA ASP A 107 12.78 22.58 -8.49
C ASP A 107 13.23 22.25 -7.05
N GLN A 108 14.45 21.74 -6.86
CA GLN A 108 15.05 21.47 -5.56
C GLN A 108 15.52 22.73 -4.81
N GLY A 109 15.49 23.93 -5.45
CA GLY A 109 15.97 25.17 -4.85
C GLY A 109 15.22 25.52 -3.56
N GLY A 110 15.94 25.62 -2.44
CA GLY A 110 15.42 25.89 -1.10
C GLY A 110 15.29 24.67 -0.18
N GLU A 111 15.44 23.44 -0.72
CA GLU A 111 15.50 22.18 0.03
C GLU A 111 16.64 21.27 -0.47
N CYS A 112 17.68 21.86 -1.05
CA CYS A 112 18.77 21.16 -1.72
C CYS A 112 19.93 20.90 -0.76
N GLU A 113 20.24 19.63 -0.46
CA GLU A 113 21.38 19.25 0.39
C GLU A 113 22.69 19.88 -0.13
N LEU A 114 22.88 19.97 -1.47
CA LEU A 114 24.09 20.58 -2.04
C LEU A 114 24.17 22.08 -1.74
N GLN A 115 23.06 22.83 -1.78
CA GLN A 115 23.03 24.26 -1.42
C GLN A 115 23.43 24.44 0.05
N ASP A 116 22.80 23.70 0.97
CA ASP A 116 23.01 23.84 2.40
C ASP A 116 24.46 23.50 2.79
N VAL A 117 24.98 22.38 2.24
CA VAL A 117 26.36 21.96 2.50
C VAL A 117 27.35 22.91 1.83
N ALA A 118 27.02 23.47 0.64
CA ALA A 118 27.89 24.45 -0.01
C ALA A 118 27.98 25.75 0.80
N MET A 119 26.90 26.20 1.40
CA MET A 119 26.88 27.38 2.29
C MET A 119 27.66 27.13 3.58
N GLY A 120 27.52 25.95 4.19
CA GLY A 120 28.16 25.63 5.45
C GLY A 120 29.64 25.26 5.36
N TYR A 121 30.09 24.67 4.27
CA TYR A 121 31.42 24.06 4.11
C TYR A 121 32.16 24.46 2.84
N GLY A 122 31.55 25.24 1.95
CA GLY A 122 32.16 25.68 0.71
C GLY A 122 33.02 26.94 0.85
N GLY A 123 33.42 27.49 -0.31
CA GLY A 123 34.11 28.78 -0.42
C GLY A 123 33.29 29.77 -1.24
N ASP A 124 33.62 31.06 -1.07
CA ASP A 124 32.87 32.17 -1.69
C ASP A 124 33.15 32.34 -3.18
N LEU A 125 34.32 31.85 -3.66
CA LEU A 125 34.77 32.06 -5.01
C LEU A 125 35.11 30.72 -5.70
N SER A 126 34.60 30.57 -6.92
CA SER A 126 35.01 29.46 -7.79
C SER A 126 36.30 29.82 -8.54
N ARG A 127 37.29 28.92 -8.53
CA ARG A 127 38.52 29.02 -9.32
C ARG A 127 38.39 28.38 -10.71
N TYR A 128 37.26 27.74 -10.98
CA TYR A 128 37.00 27.04 -12.22
C TYR A 128 36.49 28.00 -13.30
N THR A 129 37.23 28.10 -14.40
CA THR A 129 36.95 29.02 -15.51
C THR A 129 36.59 28.31 -16.80
N GLU A 130 36.64 27.00 -16.84
CA GLU A 130 36.33 26.19 -18.01
C GLU A 130 34.82 26.01 -18.22
N ARG A 131 34.45 25.51 -19.39
CA ARG A 131 33.06 25.24 -19.73
C ARG A 131 32.53 24.07 -18.89
N LYS A 132 31.40 24.26 -18.19
CA LYS A 132 30.74 23.20 -17.45
C LYS A 132 30.17 22.15 -18.41
N ARG A 133 30.17 20.90 -17.94
CA ARG A 133 29.57 19.75 -18.64
C ARG A 133 28.07 19.92 -18.79
N VAL A 134 27.51 19.45 -19.91
CA VAL A 134 26.07 19.30 -20.15
C VAL A 134 25.79 17.83 -20.43
N VAL A 135 24.76 17.30 -19.80
CA VAL A 135 24.28 15.91 -19.96
C VAL A 135 22.88 15.95 -20.54
N ARG A 136 22.61 15.11 -21.53
CA ARG A 136 21.26 14.95 -22.08
C ARG A 136 20.35 14.30 -21.03
N ASP A 137 19.14 14.81 -20.89
CA ASP A 137 18.08 14.24 -20.06
C ASP A 137 17.38 13.10 -20.81
N GLU A 138 17.07 12.04 -20.10
CA GLU A 138 16.32 10.89 -20.59
C GLU A 138 14.91 10.92 -19.98
N ASP A 139 13.88 10.56 -20.74
CA ASP A 139 12.54 10.37 -20.18
C ASP A 139 12.47 8.98 -19.54
N ILE A 140 12.28 8.94 -18.23
CA ILE A 140 12.24 7.71 -17.42
C ILE A 140 10.83 7.39 -16.90
N GLY A 141 9.82 8.01 -17.47
CA GLY A 141 8.41 7.73 -17.17
C GLY A 141 7.60 8.92 -16.65
N PRO A 142 6.34 8.69 -16.26
CA PRO A 142 5.40 9.75 -15.89
C PRO A 142 5.64 10.35 -14.50
N LEU A 143 6.36 9.68 -13.62
CA LEU A 143 6.47 10.05 -12.20
C LEU A 143 7.71 10.91 -11.92
N ILE A 144 8.83 10.65 -12.60
CA ILE A 144 10.14 11.23 -12.29
C ILE A 144 10.63 12.06 -13.46
N ALA A 145 10.98 13.31 -13.19
CA ALA A 145 11.66 14.19 -14.14
C ALA A 145 13.16 14.15 -13.91
N THR A 146 13.93 14.14 -15.00
CA THR A 146 15.39 14.11 -15.01
C THR A 146 15.97 15.45 -15.44
N GLU A 147 17.04 15.87 -14.78
CA GLU A 147 17.88 17.03 -15.10
C GLU A 147 19.34 16.66 -14.82
N MET A 148 19.88 15.74 -15.61
CA MET A 148 21.12 15.02 -15.28
C MET A 148 22.37 15.87 -15.30
N THR A 149 22.33 17.05 -15.88
CA THR A 149 23.41 18.04 -15.74
C THR A 149 23.64 18.46 -14.29
N ARG A 150 22.62 18.40 -13.42
CA ARG A 150 22.70 18.71 -11.99
C ARG A 150 23.24 17.57 -11.13
N CYS A 151 23.36 16.36 -11.69
CA CYS A 151 23.78 15.16 -10.96
C CYS A 151 25.23 15.27 -10.44
N ILE A 152 25.43 14.99 -9.14
CA ILE A 152 26.74 14.97 -8.47
C ILE A 152 27.31 13.55 -8.30
N HIS A 153 26.74 12.57 -9.00
CA HIS A 153 27.16 11.15 -9.01
C HIS A 153 27.28 10.48 -7.63
N CYS A 154 26.39 10.82 -6.70
CA CYS A 154 26.38 10.23 -5.36
C CYS A 154 25.96 8.75 -5.36
N THR A 155 25.36 8.27 -6.44
CA THR A 155 24.88 6.88 -6.64
C THR A 155 23.78 6.40 -5.67
N ARG A 156 23.16 7.28 -4.88
CA ARG A 156 22.04 6.87 -3.99
C ARG A 156 20.91 6.22 -4.78
N CYS A 157 20.48 6.79 -5.90
CA CYS A 157 19.40 6.27 -6.75
C CYS A 157 19.74 4.90 -7.37
N VAL A 158 21.00 4.68 -7.79
CA VAL A 158 21.46 3.40 -8.36
C VAL A 158 21.44 2.31 -7.29
N ARG A 159 21.97 2.61 -6.10
CA ARG A 159 21.99 1.65 -4.98
C ARG A 159 20.56 1.36 -4.49
N PHE A 160 19.71 2.37 -4.41
CA PHE A 160 18.29 2.18 -4.08
C PHE A 160 17.61 1.20 -5.05
N GLY A 161 17.81 1.38 -6.37
CA GLY A 161 17.25 0.47 -7.38
C GLY A 161 17.66 -0.99 -7.14
N GLY A 162 18.94 -1.25 -6.86
CA GLY A 162 19.44 -2.61 -6.62
C GLY A 162 19.12 -3.18 -5.22
N GLU A 163 19.26 -2.35 -4.18
CA GLU A 163 19.24 -2.81 -2.79
C GLU A 163 17.82 -2.79 -2.20
N ILE A 164 17.03 -1.74 -2.48
CA ILE A 164 15.69 -1.53 -1.92
C ILE A 164 14.59 -1.95 -2.90
N ALA A 165 14.55 -1.33 -4.09
CA ALA A 165 13.53 -1.63 -5.09
C ALA A 165 13.70 -3.00 -5.77
N GLY A 166 14.89 -3.59 -5.73
CA GLY A 166 15.19 -4.90 -6.33
C GLY A 166 15.29 -4.88 -7.86
N LEU A 167 15.18 -3.72 -8.49
CA LEU A 167 15.24 -3.53 -9.93
C LEU A 167 16.39 -2.59 -10.30
N ARG A 168 17.34 -3.09 -11.08
CA ARG A 168 18.53 -2.31 -11.50
C ARG A 168 18.27 -1.54 -12.78
N GLU A 169 17.25 -0.70 -12.78
CA GLU A 169 16.86 0.09 -13.96
C GLU A 169 17.74 1.31 -14.15
N LEU A 170 18.16 1.96 -13.05
CA LEU A 170 19.15 3.04 -13.08
C LEU A 170 20.56 2.50 -12.90
N GLY A 171 21.49 2.98 -13.71
CA GLY A 171 22.88 2.60 -13.67
C GLY A 171 23.83 3.74 -13.93
N ALA A 172 25.12 3.52 -13.67
CA ALA A 172 26.20 4.44 -13.98
C ALA A 172 26.94 3.97 -15.24
N THR A 173 26.94 4.78 -16.29
CA THR A 173 27.67 4.52 -17.54
C THR A 173 28.82 5.48 -17.70
N GLY A 174 29.88 5.07 -18.41
CA GLY A 174 31.09 5.86 -18.57
C GLY A 174 31.96 5.90 -17.31
N ARG A 175 32.97 6.78 -17.32
CA ARG A 175 33.88 7.01 -16.18
C ARG A 175 34.45 8.43 -16.18
N GLY A 176 34.93 8.87 -15.01
CA GLY A 176 35.49 10.20 -14.82
C GLY A 176 34.46 11.29 -15.16
N GLU A 177 34.86 12.27 -15.92
CA GLU A 177 34.00 13.38 -16.36
C GLU A 177 32.87 12.96 -17.31
N HIS A 178 33.03 11.81 -17.98
CA HIS A 178 32.03 11.24 -18.88
C HIS A 178 31.04 10.28 -18.18
N MET A 179 31.18 10.08 -16.87
CA MET A 179 30.23 9.27 -16.11
C MET A 179 28.87 9.94 -16.10
N ARG A 180 27.81 9.17 -16.34
CA ARG A 180 26.41 9.60 -16.21
C ARG A 180 25.57 8.54 -15.52
N ILE A 181 24.53 8.99 -14.82
CA ILE A 181 23.47 8.13 -14.32
C ILE A 181 22.33 8.20 -15.32
N GLY A 182 21.73 7.06 -15.63
CA GLY A 182 20.60 6.95 -16.56
C GLY A 182 20.10 5.52 -16.65
N VAL A 183 19.14 5.28 -17.54
CA VAL A 183 18.63 3.95 -17.85
C VAL A 183 19.47 3.31 -18.97
N TYR A 184 19.57 1.98 -18.99
CA TYR A 184 20.33 1.26 -20.03
C TYR A 184 19.56 1.18 -21.35
N ILE A 185 18.23 1.10 -21.26
CA ILE A 185 17.29 1.08 -22.39
C ILE A 185 16.29 2.19 -22.12
N GLU A 186 15.95 2.98 -23.13
CA GLU A 186 14.95 4.05 -22.99
C GLU A 186 13.58 3.43 -22.74
N HIS A 187 13.20 3.31 -21.47
CA HIS A 187 11.88 2.88 -21.02
C HIS A 187 11.56 3.49 -19.63
N SER A 188 10.30 3.44 -19.24
CA SER A 188 9.86 3.87 -17.92
C SER A 188 10.42 2.96 -16.83
N ILE A 189 10.77 3.55 -15.69
CA ILE A 189 11.08 2.80 -14.47
C ILE A 189 9.79 2.11 -14.01
N ALA A 190 9.87 0.80 -13.76
CA ALA A 190 8.72 -0.05 -13.48
C ALA A 190 8.58 -0.43 -11.99
N SER A 191 9.44 0.09 -11.11
CA SER A 191 9.33 -0.17 -9.68
C SER A 191 8.18 0.60 -9.05
N GLU A 192 7.37 -0.07 -8.24
CA GLU A 192 6.31 0.49 -7.39
C GLU A 192 6.83 1.42 -6.27
N LEU A 193 8.16 1.47 -6.10
CA LEU A 193 8.86 2.33 -5.14
C LEU A 193 9.67 3.43 -5.84
N SER A 194 9.51 3.60 -7.16
CA SER A 194 10.39 4.43 -8.00
C SER A 194 10.50 5.88 -7.49
N GLY A 195 9.42 6.46 -6.99
CA GLY A 195 9.38 7.85 -6.51
C GLY A 195 10.32 8.16 -5.35
N ASN A 196 10.80 7.15 -4.60
CA ASN A 196 11.75 7.37 -3.51
C ASN A 196 13.12 7.90 -3.98
N VAL A 197 13.48 7.74 -5.25
CA VAL A 197 14.71 8.34 -5.77
C VAL A 197 14.67 9.87 -5.78
N ILE A 198 13.46 10.47 -5.72
CA ILE A 198 13.27 11.92 -5.65
C ILE A 198 13.82 12.45 -4.32
N ASP A 199 13.43 11.82 -3.20
CA ASP A 199 13.86 12.22 -1.85
C ASP A 199 15.33 11.84 -1.62
N LEU A 200 15.78 10.73 -2.20
CA LEU A 200 17.17 10.29 -2.11
C LEU A 200 18.15 11.18 -2.87
N CYS A 201 17.68 11.88 -3.91
CA CYS A 201 18.55 12.71 -4.72
C CYS A 201 18.91 14.00 -3.97
N PRO A 202 20.19 14.20 -3.60
CA PRO A 202 20.62 15.37 -2.81
C PRO A 202 20.58 16.68 -3.60
N VAL A 203 20.20 16.61 -4.88
CA VAL A 203 20.18 17.73 -5.83
C VAL A 203 18.96 17.63 -6.75
N GLY A 204 18.61 18.68 -7.46
CA GLY A 204 17.50 18.69 -8.41
C GLY A 204 17.75 17.95 -9.73
N ALA A 205 18.45 16.80 -9.68
CA ALA A 205 18.65 15.95 -10.84
C ALA A 205 17.51 14.97 -11.08
N LEU A 206 16.81 14.54 -10.02
CA LEU A 206 15.61 13.72 -10.05
C LEU A 206 14.55 14.43 -9.23
N THR A 207 13.40 14.75 -9.83
CA THR A 207 12.33 15.53 -9.20
C THR A 207 10.97 14.94 -9.54
N ALA A 208 9.93 15.26 -8.74
CA ALA A 208 8.58 14.76 -8.97
C ALA A 208 7.95 15.43 -10.19
N LYS A 209 7.77 14.68 -11.29
CA LYS A 209 7.21 15.20 -12.54
C LYS A 209 5.81 15.82 -12.38
N PRO A 210 4.87 15.24 -11.60
CA PRO A 210 3.54 15.80 -11.41
C PRO A 210 3.49 17.12 -10.65
N SER A 211 4.39 17.36 -9.68
CA SER A 211 4.39 18.57 -8.84
C SER A 211 5.44 19.61 -9.21
N ARG A 212 6.30 19.29 -10.16
CA ARG A 212 7.43 20.09 -10.61
C ARG A 212 6.99 21.52 -11.02
N PHE A 213 7.73 22.53 -10.54
CA PHE A 213 7.53 23.96 -10.81
C PHE A 213 6.24 24.58 -10.28
N ASN A 214 5.47 23.88 -9.45
CA ASN A 214 4.22 24.38 -8.91
C ASN A 214 4.39 25.21 -7.63
N SER A 215 5.44 24.95 -6.85
CA SER A 215 5.72 25.63 -5.58
C SER A 215 7.21 25.58 -5.23
N ARG A 216 7.63 26.46 -4.32
CA ARG A 216 8.93 26.40 -3.65
C ARG A 216 8.79 25.78 -2.28
N ALA A 217 9.85 25.14 -1.77
CA ALA A 217 9.82 24.47 -0.46
C ALA A 217 9.36 25.39 0.67
N TRP A 218 9.81 26.65 0.68
CA TRP A 218 9.42 27.63 1.71
C TRP A 218 7.98 28.17 1.59
N GLU A 219 7.26 27.84 0.53
CA GLU A 219 5.83 28.18 0.36
C GLU A 219 4.92 27.07 0.91
N LEU A 220 5.49 25.92 1.25
CA LEU A 220 4.75 24.73 1.68
C LEU A 220 4.63 24.69 3.20
N THR A 221 3.46 24.32 3.67
CA THR A 221 3.24 23.87 5.05
C THR A 221 3.21 22.35 5.08
N GLU A 222 3.84 21.75 6.08
CA GLU A 222 3.93 20.33 6.27
C GLU A 222 2.93 19.84 7.31
N HIS A 223 2.22 18.79 6.99
CA HIS A 223 1.26 18.12 7.87
C HIS A 223 1.57 16.62 7.94
N ASP A 224 1.52 16.06 9.13
CA ASP A 224 1.65 14.63 9.33
C ASP A 224 0.42 13.90 8.80
N GLY A 225 0.63 12.81 8.07
CA GLY A 225 -0.41 11.95 7.51
C GLY A 225 -0.05 10.47 7.60
N ILE A 226 -1.03 9.63 7.31
CA ILE A 226 -0.89 8.19 7.19
C ILE A 226 -1.42 7.77 5.82
N ALA A 227 -0.76 6.79 5.18
CA ALA A 227 -1.18 6.26 3.89
C ALA A 227 -2.59 5.66 3.96
N ALA A 228 -3.40 5.94 2.93
CA ALA A 228 -4.82 5.60 2.91
C ALA A 228 -5.16 4.41 2.00
N HIS A 229 -4.15 3.75 1.41
CA HIS A 229 -4.38 2.80 0.32
C HIS A 229 -4.01 1.36 0.67
N ASP A 230 -3.33 1.14 1.80
CA ASP A 230 -3.01 -0.18 2.35
C ASP A 230 -2.88 -0.12 3.88
N GLY A 231 -2.95 -1.29 4.52
CA GLY A 231 -2.96 -1.40 5.98
C GLY A 231 -1.59 -1.43 6.65
N VAL A 232 -0.52 -1.09 5.94
CA VAL A 232 0.83 -0.98 6.54
C VAL A 232 0.88 0.18 7.54
N GLY A 233 0.12 1.25 7.27
CA GLY A 233 0.16 2.47 8.06
C GLY A 233 1.42 3.28 7.80
N SER A 234 1.87 3.35 6.54
CA SER A 234 3.04 4.13 6.14
C SER A 234 2.86 5.60 6.51
N ASN A 235 3.89 6.16 7.14
CA ASN A 235 3.87 7.52 7.65
C ASN A 235 4.28 8.51 6.55
N LEU A 236 3.53 9.61 6.44
CA LEU A 236 3.63 10.58 5.37
C LEU A 236 3.78 12.00 5.91
N HIS A 237 4.44 12.87 5.13
CA HIS A 237 4.25 14.31 5.21
C HIS A 237 3.45 14.76 3.99
N VAL A 238 2.35 15.46 4.24
CA VAL A 238 1.51 16.07 3.22
C VAL A 238 1.89 17.55 3.13
N HIS A 239 2.44 17.94 2.00
CA HIS A 239 2.87 19.32 1.76
C HIS A 239 1.76 20.12 1.07
N VAL A 240 1.35 21.21 1.71
CA VAL A 240 0.19 22.03 1.30
C VAL A 240 0.61 23.46 1.01
N ARG A 241 -0.01 24.04 -0.01
CA ARG A 241 0.10 25.47 -0.33
C ARG A 241 -1.29 26.02 -0.62
N ARG A 242 -1.73 27.02 0.14
CA ARG A 242 -3.05 27.68 -0.02
C ARG A 242 -4.18 26.65 -0.08
N ASP A 243 -4.25 25.79 0.94
CA ASP A 243 -5.25 24.74 1.12
C ASP A 243 -5.26 23.66 0.03
N LYS A 244 -4.21 23.56 -0.79
CA LYS A 244 -4.05 22.51 -1.80
C LYS A 244 -2.86 21.62 -1.49
N VAL A 245 -3.05 20.32 -1.53
CA VAL A 245 -1.97 19.34 -1.47
C VAL A 245 -1.13 19.46 -2.74
N MET A 246 0.14 19.73 -2.57
CA MET A 246 1.08 19.91 -3.69
C MET A 246 1.90 18.67 -3.95
N ARG A 247 2.27 17.95 -2.89
CA ARG A 247 2.99 16.68 -2.95
C ARG A 247 2.88 15.93 -1.63
N VAL A 248 3.19 14.63 -1.68
CA VAL A 248 3.32 13.76 -0.52
C VAL A 248 4.73 13.19 -0.52
N VAL A 249 5.38 13.17 0.66
CA VAL A 249 6.72 12.63 0.85
C VAL A 249 6.74 11.70 2.08
N PRO A 250 7.71 10.77 2.18
CA PRO A 250 7.77 9.87 3.32
C PRO A 250 8.11 10.62 4.62
N ARG A 251 7.50 10.18 5.71
CA ARG A 251 7.91 10.48 7.07
C ARG A 251 8.56 9.24 7.66
N GLU A 252 9.72 9.42 8.29
CA GLU A 252 10.47 8.30 8.83
C GLU A 252 9.73 7.59 9.96
N ASN A 253 9.58 6.27 9.84
CA ASN A 253 9.11 5.37 10.89
C ASN A 253 9.74 3.98 10.70
N ASP A 254 10.79 3.68 11.46
CA ASP A 254 11.54 2.42 11.32
C ASP A 254 10.69 1.17 11.59
N ALA A 255 9.64 1.28 12.40
CA ALA A 255 8.73 0.18 12.70
C ALA A 255 7.80 -0.16 11.53
N CYS A 256 7.38 0.83 10.73
CA CYS A 256 6.46 0.64 9.60
C CYS A 256 7.20 0.69 8.25
N ASN A 257 7.44 1.90 7.75
CA ASN A 257 7.90 2.15 6.38
C ASN A 257 9.39 2.54 6.27
N GLN A 258 10.16 2.57 7.38
CA GLN A 258 11.49 3.17 7.41
C GLN A 258 11.43 4.62 6.86
N THR A 259 12.10 4.88 5.73
CA THR A 259 12.07 6.17 5.04
C THR A 259 11.46 6.09 3.64
N TRP A 260 10.70 5.02 3.35
CA TRP A 260 10.17 4.73 2.03
C TRP A 260 8.64 4.81 2.01
N ILE A 261 8.09 5.12 0.84
CA ILE A 261 6.65 4.98 0.54
C ILE A 261 6.45 4.44 -0.87
N SER A 262 5.28 3.85 -1.12
CA SER A 262 4.90 3.41 -2.46
C SER A 262 4.64 4.59 -3.38
N ASP A 263 4.76 4.37 -4.70
CA ASP A 263 4.39 5.38 -5.69
C ASP A 263 2.89 5.66 -5.64
N ARG A 264 2.08 4.67 -5.29
CA ARG A 264 0.65 4.82 -5.01
C ARG A 264 0.40 5.85 -3.92
N ASP A 265 1.05 5.73 -2.76
CA ASP A 265 0.89 6.67 -1.64
C ASP A 265 1.43 8.06 -1.98
N ARG A 266 2.52 8.12 -2.74
CA ARG A 266 3.16 9.38 -3.13
C ARG A 266 2.32 10.21 -4.09
N PHE A 267 1.67 9.59 -5.07
CA PHE A 267 1.05 10.30 -6.19
C PHE A 267 -0.48 10.24 -6.24
N SER A 268 -1.12 9.46 -5.37
CA SER A 268 -2.59 9.37 -5.26
C SER A 268 -3.27 10.71 -5.01
N TYR A 269 -2.57 11.68 -4.40
CA TYR A 269 -3.08 13.03 -4.14
C TYR A 269 -3.60 13.74 -5.39
N GLN A 270 -3.19 13.35 -6.60
CA GLN A 270 -3.75 13.88 -7.84
C GLN A 270 -5.25 13.62 -7.96
N GLY A 271 -5.74 12.50 -7.40
CA GLY A 271 -7.16 12.18 -7.35
C GLY A 271 -7.99 13.17 -6.55
N LEU A 272 -7.39 13.91 -5.59
CA LEU A 272 -8.07 14.98 -4.84
C LEU A 272 -8.67 16.05 -5.75
N TYR A 273 -8.07 16.26 -6.92
CA TYR A 273 -8.41 17.31 -7.86
C TYR A 273 -9.03 16.77 -9.15
N ALA A 274 -9.59 15.57 -9.10
CA ALA A 274 -10.33 14.98 -10.22
C ALA A 274 -11.59 15.80 -10.53
N LYS A 275 -11.99 15.80 -11.80
CA LYS A 275 -13.10 16.64 -12.28
C LYS A 275 -14.47 16.19 -11.80
N ASP A 276 -14.59 14.94 -11.40
CA ASP A 276 -15.80 14.29 -10.89
C ASP A 276 -15.88 14.28 -9.36
N ARG A 277 -15.07 15.13 -8.68
CA ARG A 277 -15.24 15.38 -7.25
C ARG A 277 -16.65 15.89 -6.97
N LEU A 278 -17.31 15.25 -6.02
CA LEU A 278 -18.64 15.70 -5.56
C LEU A 278 -18.47 16.88 -4.60
N GLU A 279 -19.03 18.03 -4.97
CA GLU A 279 -18.87 19.29 -4.23
C GLU A 279 -20.14 19.69 -3.46
N GLN A 280 -21.32 19.24 -3.93
CA GLN A 280 -22.63 19.59 -3.35
C GLN A 280 -23.45 18.31 -3.09
N PRO A 281 -24.29 18.29 -2.03
CA PRO A 281 -25.25 17.20 -1.85
C PRO A 281 -26.24 17.16 -3.01
N MET A 282 -26.61 15.96 -3.44
CA MET A 282 -27.57 15.76 -4.51
C MET A 282 -28.72 14.86 -4.07
N LEU A 283 -29.92 15.16 -4.53
CA LEU A 283 -31.14 14.39 -4.27
C LEU A 283 -31.86 14.08 -5.57
N ARG A 284 -32.30 12.83 -5.77
CA ARG A 284 -33.10 12.43 -6.92
C ARG A 284 -34.54 12.93 -6.75
N ASP A 285 -34.96 13.76 -7.68
CA ASP A 285 -36.31 14.31 -7.74
C ASP A 285 -36.85 14.13 -9.17
N ASN A 286 -37.99 13.43 -9.30
CA ASN A 286 -38.61 13.09 -10.57
C ASN A 286 -37.62 12.40 -11.56
N GLY A 287 -36.82 11.46 -11.08
CA GLY A 287 -35.86 10.68 -11.85
C GLY A 287 -34.56 11.42 -12.21
N ARG A 288 -34.32 12.62 -11.69
CA ARG A 288 -33.10 13.40 -11.94
C ARG A 288 -32.44 13.80 -10.66
N LEU A 289 -31.12 13.59 -10.56
CA LEU A 289 -30.31 14.16 -9.47
C LEU A 289 -30.23 15.69 -9.60
N ARG A 290 -30.43 16.38 -8.48
CA ARG A 290 -30.33 17.85 -8.37
C ARG A 290 -29.53 18.21 -7.15
N GLU A 291 -28.70 19.21 -7.26
CA GLU A 291 -28.02 19.83 -6.11
C GLU A 291 -29.05 20.38 -5.11
N VAL A 292 -28.81 20.13 -3.85
CA VAL A 292 -29.63 20.61 -2.73
C VAL A 292 -28.73 21.03 -1.57
N ASP A 293 -29.30 21.79 -0.63
CA ASP A 293 -28.59 22.09 0.61
C ASP A 293 -28.47 20.86 1.53
N TRP A 294 -27.50 20.91 2.42
CA TRP A 294 -27.21 19.83 3.38
C TRP A 294 -28.42 19.48 4.26
N GLN A 295 -29.20 20.46 4.69
CA GLN A 295 -30.35 20.20 5.56
C GLN A 295 -31.39 19.33 4.85
N ARG A 296 -31.70 19.65 3.60
CA ARG A 296 -32.65 18.90 2.78
C ARG A 296 -32.13 17.47 2.47
N ALA A 297 -30.85 17.35 2.13
CA ALA A 297 -30.25 16.05 1.84
C ALA A 297 -30.24 15.14 3.07
N LEU A 298 -29.80 15.64 4.22
CA LEU A 298 -29.75 14.88 5.47
C LEU A 298 -31.13 14.48 5.99
N GLN A 299 -32.14 15.36 5.87
CA GLN A 299 -33.51 15.04 6.22
C GLN A 299 -34.11 13.94 5.32
N ALA A 300 -33.80 13.99 4.01
CA ALA A 300 -34.22 12.94 3.07
C ALA A 300 -33.55 11.60 3.40
N ALA A 301 -32.26 11.60 3.65
CA ALA A 301 -31.50 10.42 4.03
C ALA A 301 -32.01 9.80 5.35
N ALA A 302 -32.15 10.62 6.40
CA ALA A 302 -32.66 10.17 7.68
C ALA A 302 -34.12 9.61 7.58
N LYS A 303 -34.94 10.22 6.73
CA LYS A 303 -36.29 9.71 6.46
C LYS A 303 -36.27 8.35 5.79
N ALA A 304 -35.44 8.15 4.77
CA ALA A 304 -35.30 6.88 4.08
C ALA A 304 -34.78 5.78 5.00
N ILE A 305 -33.76 6.07 5.79
CA ILE A 305 -33.16 5.17 6.78
C ILE A 305 -34.19 4.74 7.85
N LYS A 306 -34.96 5.69 8.40
CA LYS A 306 -36.01 5.38 9.38
C LYS A 306 -37.15 4.55 8.80
N ALA A 307 -37.47 4.73 7.53
CA ALA A 307 -38.56 4.02 6.87
C ALA A 307 -38.23 2.55 6.58
N SER A 308 -36.96 2.21 6.40
CA SER A 308 -36.52 0.84 6.08
C SER A 308 -36.68 -0.10 7.27
N GLY A 309 -36.29 0.31 8.46
CA GLY A 309 -36.37 -0.50 9.69
C GLY A 309 -35.46 -1.75 9.66
N GLY A 310 -34.82 -2.09 10.78
CA GLY A 310 -34.14 -3.36 11.03
C GLY A 310 -33.38 -3.97 9.86
N ASP A 311 -33.73 -5.19 9.50
CA ASP A 311 -33.02 -6.01 8.50
C ASP A 311 -33.11 -5.49 7.05
N ALA A 312 -33.98 -4.54 6.75
CA ALA A 312 -34.06 -3.93 5.43
C ALA A 312 -33.02 -2.83 5.18
N LEU A 313 -32.25 -2.42 6.20
CA LEU A 313 -31.16 -1.47 6.12
C LEU A 313 -29.83 -2.21 5.99
N GLY A 314 -29.07 -1.96 4.91
CA GLY A 314 -27.69 -2.39 4.73
C GLY A 314 -26.70 -1.21 4.83
N MET A 315 -25.64 -1.37 5.63
CA MET A 315 -24.56 -0.41 5.80
C MET A 315 -23.25 -1.01 5.28
N LEU A 316 -22.75 -0.51 4.17
CA LEU A 316 -21.49 -0.98 3.56
C LEU A 316 -20.45 0.13 3.65
N VAL A 317 -19.29 -0.19 4.22
CA VAL A 317 -18.26 0.78 4.54
C VAL A 317 -16.95 0.42 3.87
N SER A 318 -16.26 1.39 3.30
CA SER A 318 -14.92 1.17 2.74
C SER A 318 -13.94 0.63 3.80
N PRO A 319 -13.12 -0.38 3.48
CA PRO A 319 -12.04 -0.82 4.37
C PRO A 319 -10.94 0.25 4.55
N SER A 320 -10.97 1.35 3.79
CA SER A 320 -10.10 2.52 3.95
C SER A 320 -10.80 3.71 4.62
N ALA A 321 -12.04 3.56 5.11
CA ALA A 321 -12.68 4.58 5.94
C ALA A 321 -11.94 4.71 7.29
N THR A 322 -11.99 5.89 7.91
CA THR A 322 -11.35 6.08 9.21
C THR A 322 -12.02 5.25 10.30
N LEU A 323 -11.29 4.97 11.37
CA LEU A 323 -11.80 4.22 12.53
C LEU A 323 -13.11 4.82 13.06
N GLU A 324 -13.18 6.15 13.10
CA GLU A 324 -14.33 6.92 13.55
C GLU A 324 -15.52 6.74 12.61
N GLU A 325 -15.30 6.74 11.31
CA GLU A 325 -16.34 6.52 10.30
C GLU A 325 -16.88 5.10 10.35
N GLN A 326 -16.03 4.10 10.46
CA GLN A 326 -16.40 2.70 10.60
C GLN A 326 -17.19 2.46 11.89
N TYR A 327 -16.78 3.06 13.00
CA TYR A 327 -17.46 2.94 14.28
C TYR A 327 -18.83 3.60 14.27
N LEU A 328 -18.96 4.83 13.76
CA LEU A 328 -20.23 5.54 13.69
C LEU A 328 -21.21 4.85 12.72
N ALA A 329 -20.72 4.31 11.60
CA ALA A 329 -21.54 3.54 10.67
C ALA A 329 -22.11 2.26 11.34
N ALA A 330 -21.23 1.49 11.99
CA ALA A 330 -21.65 0.29 12.73
C ALA A 330 -22.63 0.60 13.87
N ARG A 331 -22.38 1.67 14.62
CA ARG A 331 -23.25 2.13 15.70
C ARG A 331 -24.61 2.59 15.18
N LEU A 332 -24.63 3.32 14.06
CA LEU A 332 -25.85 3.79 13.42
C LEU A 332 -26.74 2.62 12.97
N ALA A 333 -26.17 1.65 12.24
CA ALA A 333 -26.90 0.47 11.80
C ALA A 333 -27.52 -0.27 12.98
N ARG A 334 -26.74 -0.60 14.00
CA ARG A 334 -27.21 -1.34 15.19
C ARG A 334 -28.19 -0.56 16.04
N GLY A 335 -27.99 0.76 16.16
CA GLY A 335 -28.96 1.63 16.88
C GLY A 335 -30.32 1.68 16.23
N LEU A 336 -30.40 1.40 14.94
CA LEU A 336 -31.66 1.27 14.17
C LEU A 336 -32.19 -0.16 14.12
N GLY A 337 -31.56 -1.10 14.83
CA GLY A 337 -31.95 -2.50 14.90
C GLY A 337 -31.45 -3.33 13.72
N SER A 338 -30.57 -2.83 12.88
CA SER A 338 -29.92 -3.59 11.80
C SER A 338 -28.57 -4.15 12.24
N GLY A 339 -28.38 -5.46 12.08
CA GLY A 339 -27.05 -6.09 12.17
C GLY A 339 -26.25 -6.04 10.87
N ASN A 340 -26.84 -5.57 9.78
CA ASN A 340 -26.29 -5.61 8.43
C ASN A 340 -25.27 -4.48 8.23
N VAL A 341 -24.04 -4.71 8.67
CA VAL A 341 -22.91 -3.81 8.49
C VAL A 341 -21.67 -4.62 8.12
N ASP A 342 -20.99 -4.27 7.04
CA ASP A 342 -19.76 -4.96 6.63
C ASP A 342 -18.82 -4.01 5.87
N HIS A 343 -17.52 -4.24 6.03
CA HIS A 343 -16.44 -3.56 5.31
C HIS A 343 -15.72 -4.48 4.31
N ARG A 344 -15.97 -5.79 4.38
CA ARG A 344 -15.31 -6.82 3.57
C ARG A 344 -15.92 -6.89 2.16
N LEU A 345 -15.92 -5.76 1.45
CA LEU A 345 -16.65 -5.55 0.19
C LEU A 345 -16.21 -6.48 -0.95
N ARG A 346 -14.96 -6.97 -0.92
CA ARG A 346 -14.38 -7.84 -1.96
C ARG A 346 -14.26 -9.30 -1.53
N GLN A 347 -14.59 -9.64 -0.30
CA GLN A 347 -14.60 -11.02 0.15
C GLN A 347 -15.77 -11.78 -0.48
N SER A 348 -15.55 -13.05 -0.86
CA SER A 348 -16.56 -13.90 -1.52
C SER A 348 -17.02 -15.06 -0.66
N ASP A 349 -16.26 -15.48 0.34
CA ASP A 349 -16.55 -16.62 1.20
C ASP A 349 -16.63 -16.22 2.67
N PHE A 350 -17.79 -16.40 3.27
CA PHE A 350 -18.11 -16.03 4.64
C PHE A 350 -18.44 -17.23 5.54
N ARG A 351 -18.16 -18.47 5.08
CA ARG A 351 -18.44 -19.72 5.86
C ARG A 351 -17.76 -19.76 7.21
N ALA A 352 -16.64 -19.06 7.35
CA ALA A 352 -15.85 -19.03 8.58
C ALA A 352 -16.22 -17.90 9.54
N ASP A 353 -17.21 -17.05 9.25
CA ASP A 353 -17.55 -15.88 10.07
C ASP A 353 -17.76 -16.22 11.56
N ALA A 354 -18.44 -17.34 11.86
CA ALA A 354 -18.63 -17.79 13.24
C ALA A 354 -17.33 -18.21 13.95
N LEU A 355 -16.27 -18.47 13.18
CA LEU A 355 -14.95 -18.91 13.64
C LEU A 355 -13.92 -17.77 13.64
N ASP A 356 -14.29 -16.58 13.16
CA ASP A 356 -13.39 -15.45 13.06
C ASP A 356 -12.87 -15.01 14.43
N PRO A 357 -11.59 -14.66 14.55
CA PRO A 357 -11.02 -14.07 15.74
C PRO A 357 -11.65 -12.69 16.00
N ALA A 358 -11.43 -12.17 17.21
CA ALA A 358 -11.93 -10.84 17.57
C ALA A 358 -11.22 -9.72 16.81
N LEU A 359 -9.94 -9.90 16.49
CA LEU A 359 -9.12 -8.96 15.74
C LEU A 359 -8.09 -9.71 14.87
N PRO A 360 -8.41 -10.01 13.61
CA PRO A 360 -7.43 -10.52 12.64
C PRO A 360 -6.30 -9.53 12.41
N TRP A 361 -5.07 -10.03 12.21
CA TRP A 361 -3.91 -9.19 12.03
C TRP A 361 -2.81 -9.86 11.17
N LEU A 362 -1.69 -9.16 10.95
CA LEU A 362 -0.55 -9.66 10.17
C LEU A 362 0.10 -10.93 10.74
N GLY A 363 -0.11 -11.25 12.01
CA GLY A 363 0.46 -12.41 12.68
C GLY A 363 1.80 -12.16 13.36
N GLN A 364 2.49 -11.09 13.00
CA GLN A 364 3.73 -10.62 13.61
C GLN A 364 3.95 -9.12 13.35
N PRO A 365 4.86 -8.44 14.07
CA PRO A 365 5.21 -7.06 13.77
C PRO A 365 5.78 -6.89 12.36
N ILE A 366 5.46 -5.77 11.70
CA ILE A 366 5.92 -5.47 10.33
C ILE A 366 7.45 -5.51 10.21
N ALA A 367 8.14 -4.96 11.21
CA ALA A 367 9.61 -4.95 11.21
C ALA A 367 10.23 -6.36 11.31
N ASP A 368 9.52 -7.32 11.90
CA ASP A 368 10.02 -8.68 12.09
C ASP A 368 9.96 -9.51 10.81
N LEU A 369 9.10 -9.13 9.83
CA LEU A 369 9.11 -9.75 8.48
C LEU A 369 10.50 -9.75 7.84
N ALA A 370 11.31 -8.73 8.11
CA ALA A 370 12.68 -8.64 7.59
C ALA A 370 13.65 -9.67 8.20
N ARG A 371 13.23 -10.41 9.23
CA ARG A 371 14.05 -11.40 9.94
C ARG A 371 13.53 -12.83 9.79
N ASN A 372 12.56 -13.06 8.93
CA ASN A 372 12.00 -14.38 8.73
C ASN A 372 12.98 -15.30 8.01
N ASP A 373 13.14 -16.51 8.49
CA ASP A 373 13.90 -17.57 7.82
C ASP A 373 13.09 -18.23 6.69
N ALA A 374 11.75 -18.21 6.81
CA ALA A 374 10.83 -18.72 5.81
C ALA A 374 9.52 -17.91 5.75
N THR A 375 9.07 -17.58 4.55
CA THR A 375 7.80 -16.92 4.28
C THR A 375 7.04 -17.67 3.19
N LEU A 376 5.82 -18.12 3.48
CA LEU A 376 4.90 -18.67 2.48
C LEU A 376 3.82 -17.64 2.16
N LEU A 377 3.77 -17.20 0.91
CA LEU A 377 2.74 -16.31 0.36
C LEU A 377 1.65 -17.16 -0.30
N VAL A 378 0.40 -16.96 0.09
CA VAL A 378 -0.75 -17.70 -0.47
C VAL A 378 -1.74 -16.71 -1.07
N GLY A 379 -1.99 -16.82 -2.37
CA GLY A 379 -2.88 -15.91 -3.08
C GLY A 379 -2.45 -14.46 -2.91
N SER A 380 -1.16 -14.15 -3.08
CA SER A 380 -0.60 -12.84 -2.80
C SER A 380 0.39 -12.39 -3.88
N TRP A 381 0.12 -11.26 -4.48
CA TRP A 381 1.11 -10.48 -5.21
C TRP A 381 1.61 -9.35 -4.30
N LEU A 382 2.28 -9.76 -3.20
CA LEU A 382 2.66 -8.85 -2.10
C LEU A 382 3.38 -7.58 -2.59
N ARG A 383 4.19 -7.71 -3.63
CA ARG A 383 4.90 -6.61 -4.27
C ARG A 383 3.98 -5.48 -4.71
N LYS A 384 2.82 -5.80 -5.28
CA LYS A 384 1.87 -4.80 -5.81
C LYS A 384 0.73 -4.49 -4.84
N GLU A 385 0.35 -5.45 -4.01
CA GLU A 385 -0.69 -5.27 -2.99
C GLU A 385 -0.20 -4.39 -1.85
N GLN A 386 0.95 -4.76 -1.26
CA GLN A 386 1.51 -4.18 -0.04
C GLN A 386 3.01 -3.90 -0.22
N PRO A 387 3.42 -2.89 -1.01
CA PRO A 387 4.81 -2.68 -1.40
C PRO A 387 5.78 -2.56 -0.22
N MET A 388 5.33 -1.98 0.90
CA MET A 388 6.18 -1.82 2.08
C MET A 388 6.34 -3.12 2.89
N LEU A 389 5.34 -4.02 2.90
CA LEU A 389 5.52 -5.38 3.43
C LEU A 389 6.45 -6.19 2.54
N ASN A 390 6.26 -6.10 1.22
CA ASN A 390 7.15 -6.76 0.25
C ASN A 390 8.61 -6.32 0.41
N HIS A 391 8.84 -5.04 0.70
CA HIS A 391 10.18 -4.53 1.02
C HIS A 391 10.79 -5.26 2.23
N ARG A 392 10.01 -5.52 3.29
CA ARG A 392 10.47 -6.26 4.48
C ARG A 392 10.77 -7.74 4.14
N VAL A 393 9.90 -8.41 3.39
CA VAL A 393 10.12 -9.80 2.93
C VAL A 393 11.36 -9.87 2.04
N ARG A 394 11.57 -8.87 1.17
CA ARG A 394 12.78 -8.78 0.36
C ARG A 394 14.05 -8.59 1.20
N GLN A 395 14.00 -7.83 2.29
CA GLN A 395 15.14 -7.73 3.24
C GLN A 395 15.48 -9.11 3.83
N SER A 396 14.48 -9.87 4.29
CA SER A 396 14.67 -11.24 4.76
C SER A 396 15.31 -12.13 3.68
N HIS A 397 14.82 -12.08 2.43
CA HIS A 397 15.38 -12.85 1.32
C HIS A 397 16.87 -12.53 1.06
N ILE A 398 17.25 -11.25 1.09
CA ILE A 398 18.65 -10.81 0.92
C ILE A 398 19.55 -11.36 2.02
N ASP A 399 19.02 -11.48 3.23
CA ASP A 399 19.72 -12.02 4.40
C ASP A 399 19.68 -13.57 4.47
N GLY A 400 19.13 -14.22 3.44
CA GLY A 400 19.11 -15.68 3.28
C GLY A 400 17.81 -16.36 3.68
N GLY A 401 16.77 -15.62 4.02
CA GLY A 401 15.42 -16.14 4.24
C GLY A 401 14.81 -16.68 2.94
N ARG A 402 14.08 -17.78 3.04
CA ARG A 402 13.41 -18.46 1.91
C ARG A 402 12.02 -17.90 1.72
N VAL A 403 11.67 -17.56 0.47
CA VAL A 403 10.33 -17.10 0.12
C VAL A 403 9.71 -18.07 -0.87
N MET A 404 8.51 -18.53 -0.57
CA MET A 404 7.74 -19.47 -1.37
C MET A 404 6.35 -18.91 -1.63
N ALA A 405 5.72 -19.32 -2.73
CA ALA A 405 4.39 -18.86 -3.10
C ALA A 405 3.49 -19.98 -3.63
N ILE A 406 2.18 -19.84 -3.39
CA ILE A 406 1.10 -20.60 -4.04
C ILE A 406 0.10 -19.57 -4.57
N ASN A 407 0.06 -19.38 -5.90
CA ASN A 407 -0.66 -18.27 -6.52
C ASN A 407 -1.47 -18.68 -7.76
N PRO A 408 -2.55 -17.94 -8.10
CA PRO A 408 -3.33 -18.21 -9.31
C PRO A 408 -2.69 -17.68 -10.60
N VAL A 409 -1.59 -16.95 -10.51
CA VAL A 409 -0.78 -16.42 -11.61
C VAL A 409 0.69 -16.43 -11.19
N ALA A 410 1.61 -16.67 -12.09
CA ALA A 410 3.04 -16.50 -11.84
C ALA A 410 3.36 -15.00 -11.71
N TYR A 411 3.10 -14.44 -10.52
CA TYR A 411 3.35 -13.04 -10.23
C TYR A 411 4.86 -12.75 -10.23
N ASP A 412 5.25 -11.60 -10.77
CA ASP A 412 6.64 -11.18 -10.73
C ASP A 412 6.97 -10.49 -9.38
N PHE A 413 7.94 -11.04 -8.68
CA PHE A 413 8.52 -10.47 -7.49
C PHE A 413 9.87 -9.80 -7.83
N ASN A 414 10.35 -8.93 -6.96
CA ASN A 414 11.66 -8.29 -7.09
C ASN A 414 12.77 -9.06 -6.34
N TYR A 415 12.54 -10.35 -6.12
CA TYR A 415 13.44 -11.38 -5.59
C TYR A 415 13.04 -12.75 -6.14
N ASP A 416 13.97 -13.71 -6.08
CA ASP A 416 13.71 -15.07 -6.52
C ASP A 416 12.87 -15.84 -5.48
N LEU A 417 11.89 -16.61 -5.93
CA LEU A 417 11.14 -17.53 -5.09
C LEU A 417 11.86 -18.88 -5.01
N ASP A 418 11.99 -19.45 -3.81
CA ASP A 418 12.55 -20.78 -3.61
C ASP A 418 11.63 -21.87 -4.17
N VAL A 419 10.33 -21.68 -4.02
CA VAL A 419 9.28 -22.52 -4.63
C VAL A 419 8.15 -21.61 -5.08
N ASP A 420 7.72 -21.75 -6.34
CA ASP A 420 6.57 -21.06 -6.92
C ASP A 420 5.59 -22.08 -7.47
N ILE A 421 4.45 -22.26 -6.80
CA ILE A 421 3.35 -23.10 -7.25
C ILE A 421 2.31 -22.19 -7.89
N VAL A 422 2.18 -22.32 -9.22
CA VAL A 422 1.18 -21.58 -10.01
C VAL A 422 0.11 -22.56 -10.45
N CYS A 423 -1.13 -22.30 -10.04
CA CYS A 423 -2.24 -23.22 -10.31
C CYS A 423 -3.57 -22.45 -10.55
N ALA A 424 -4.53 -23.09 -11.20
CA ALA A 424 -5.88 -22.52 -11.31
C ALA A 424 -6.47 -22.25 -9.90
N PRO A 425 -7.35 -21.23 -9.74
CA PRO A 425 -7.99 -20.96 -8.46
C PRO A 425 -8.59 -22.20 -7.81
N SER A 426 -9.29 -23.03 -8.56
CA SER A 426 -9.90 -24.30 -8.05
C SER A 426 -8.89 -25.31 -7.48
N ALA A 427 -7.62 -25.21 -7.83
CA ALA A 427 -6.57 -26.12 -7.37
C ALA A 427 -5.85 -25.63 -6.09
N MET A 428 -5.95 -24.33 -5.74
CA MET A 428 -5.18 -23.76 -4.63
C MET A 428 -5.40 -24.47 -3.29
N ALA A 429 -6.63 -24.88 -2.98
CA ALA A 429 -6.93 -25.61 -1.76
C ALA A 429 -6.26 -26.99 -1.71
N ALA A 430 -6.18 -27.71 -2.84
CA ALA A 430 -5.50 -28.99 -2.95
C ALA A 430 -3.96 -28.86 -2.81
N GLU A 431 -3.39 -27.78 -3.37
CA GLU A 431 -1.95 -27.48 -3.20
C GLU A 431 -1.60 -27.22 -1.73
N LEU A 432 -2.38 -26.42 -1.02
CA LEU A 432 -2.20 -26.21 0.43
C LEU A 432 -2.40 -27.49 1.23
N ALA A 433 -3.40 -28.31 0.87
CA ALA A 433 -3.63 -29.60 1.54
C ALA A 433 -2.43 -30.54 1.35
N GLY A 434 -1.75 -30.53 0.20
CA GLY A 434 -0.51 -31.26 -0.03
C GLY A 434 0.62 -30.83 0.89
N VAL A 435 0.79 -29.50 1.11
CA VAL A 435 1.77 -28.96 2.08
C VAL A 435 1.40 -29.38 3.51
N ALA A 436 0.11 -29.31 3.87
CA ALA A 436 -0.38 -29.76 5.18
C ALA A 436 -0.09 -31.25 5.39
N ALA A 437 -0.34 -32.12 4.39
CA ALA A 437 -0.03 -33.55 4.42
C ALA A 437 1.47 -33.81 4.63
N ALA A 438 2.36 -33.05 3.97
CA ALA A 438 3.80 -33.15 4.14
C ALA A 438 4.25 -32.83 5.57
N LEU A 439 3.55 -31.93 6.27
CA LEU A 439 3.78 -31.58 7.67
C LEU A 439 3.07 -32.52 8.67
N GLY A 440 2.24 -33.46 8.18
CA GLY A 440 1.39 -34.29 9.04
C GLY A 440 0.25 -33.54 9.69
N ALA A 441 -0.14 -32.37 9.13
CA ALA A 441 -1.24 -31.54 9.57
C ALA A 441 -2.58 -32.02 9.00
N ASP A 442 -3.71 -31.51 9.55
CA ASP A 442 -5.04 -31.82 9.04
C ASP A 442 -5.23 -31.22 7.65
N THR A 443 -5.57 -32.06 6.70
CA THR A 443 -5.76 -31.71 5.27
C THR A 443 -7.21 -31.40 4.94
N LEU A 444 -8.10 -31.42 5.92
CA LEU A 444 -9.54 -31.26 5.75
C LEU A 444 -10.15 -32.25 4.73
N GLY A 445 -9.50 -33.40 4.59
CA GLY A 445 -9.94 -34.48 3.70
C GLY A 445 -9.62 -34.26 2.20
N LEU A 446 -8.82 -33.24 1.87
CA LEU A 446 -8.54 -32.87 0.46
C LEU A 446 -7.25 -33.48 -0.11
N ALA A 447 -6.30 -33.89 0.73
CA ALA A 447 -4.97 -34.29 0.23
C ALA A 447 -4.88 -35.73 -0.22
N GLY A 448 -4.11 -35.92 -1.31
CA GLY A 448 -3.37 -37.13 -1.64
C GLY A 448 -1.93 -37.10 -1.09
N ASP A 449 -1.01 -37.85 -1.73
CA ASP A 449 0.41 -37.79 -1.43
C ASP A 449 1.02 -36.45 -1.86
N ALA A 450 1.78 -35.82 -0.96
CA ALA A 450 2.48 -34.58 -1.26
C ALA A 450 3.52 -34.76 -2.40
N ASP A 451 3.62 -33.79 -3.29
CA ASP A 451 4.63 -33.77 -4.34
C ASP A 451 5.97 -33.17 -3.84
N GLN A 452 6.94 -32.98 -4.74
CA GLN A 452 8.26 -32.46 -4.39
C GLN A 452 8.22 -30.97 -3.98
N ALA A 453 7.42 -30.15 -4.64
CA ALA A 453 7.32 -28.73 -4.36
C ALA A 453 6.63 -28.48 -3.00
N GLN A 454 5.53 -29.20 -2.74
CA GLN A 454 4.80 -29.14 -1.48
C GLN A 454 5.67 -29.59 -0.29
N ARG A 455 6.49 -30.66 -0.45
CA ARG A 455 7.47 -31.09 0.57
C ARG A 455 8.56 -30.04 0.80
N ALA A 456 9.06 -29.41 -0.26
CA ALA A 456 10.07 -28.35 -0.13
C ALA A 456 9.55 -27.13 0.67
N ILE A 457 8.29 -26.76 0.49
CA ILE A 457 7.62 -25.73 1.31
C ILE A 457 7.53 -26.21 2.77
N ALA A 458 7.06 -27.44 3.01
CA ALA A 458 6.92 -28.00 4.34
C ALA A 458 8.27 -28.06 5.09
N ASP A 459 9.33 -28.51 4.41
CA ASP A 459 10.70 -28.57 4.96
C ASP A 459 11.25 -27.17 5.27
N ALA A 460 10.93 -26.17 4.42
CA ALA A 460 11.33 -24.79 4.63
C ALA A 460 10.70 -24.21 5.90
N LEU A 461 9.38 -24.37 6.05
CA LEU A 461 8.63 -23.85 7.19
C LEU A 461 9.00 -24.55 8.49
N SER A 462 9.10 -25.90 8.49
CA SER A 462 9.42 -26.68 9.69
C SER A 462 10.85 -26.48 10.21
N SER A 463 11.79 -26.08 9.34
CA SER A 463 13.18 -25.78 9.72
C SER A 463 13.40 -24.31 10.12
N ALA A 464 12.41 -23.44 9.95
CA ALA A 464 12.52 -22.02 10.26
C ALA A 464 12.53 -21.79 11.78
N GLY A 465 13.45 -20.93 12.25
CA GLY A 465 13.41 -20.40 13.61
C GLY A 465 12.35 -19.28 13.75
N ASN A 466 12.23 -18.49 12.68
CA ASN A 466 11.21 -17.47 12.48
C ASN A 466 10.56 -17.66 11.12
N GLY A 467 9.24 -17.77 11.05
CA GLY A 467 8.56 -17.91 9.77
C GLY A 467 7.11 -17.43 9.81
N ILE A 468 6.51 -17.30 8.64
CA ILE A 468 5.11 -16.90 8.51
C ILE A 468 4.45 -17.57 7.30
N VAL A 469 3.16 -17.93 7.48
CA VAL A 469 2.23 -18.21 6.38
C VAL A 469 1.31 -17.01 6.26
N LEU A 470 1.33 -16.35 5.09
CA LEU A 470 0.63 -15.08 4.86
C LEU A 470 -0.38 -15.22 3.72
N LEU A 471 -1.67 -14.97 4.03
CA LEU A 471 -2.74 -14.88 3.04
C LEU A 471 -2.82 -13.47 2.46
N GLY A 472 -2.76 -13.35 1.13
CA GLY A 472 -2.86 -12.09 0.42
C GLY A 472 -4.25 -11.81 -0.15
N ASN A 473 -4.34 -10.75 -0.96
CA ASN A 473 -5.60 -10.24 -1.47
C ASN A 473 -6.36 -11.24 -2.34
N ALA A 474 -5.65 -11.99 -3.21
CA ALA A 474 -6.30 -13.00 -4.04
C ALA A 474 -6.87 -14.16 -3.22
N ALA A 475 -6.21 -14.53 -2.10
CA ALA A 475 -6.76 -15.52 -1.17
C ALA A 475 -8.00 -15.00 -0.44
N LEU A 476 -8.01 -13.73 0.00
CA LEU A 476 -9.15 -13.09 0.67
C LEU A 476 -10.39 -13.00 -0.24
N MET A 477 -10.17 -12.76 -1.53
CA MET A 477 -11.25 -12.68 -2.53
C MET A 477 -11.67 -14.05 -3.08
N HIS A 478 -10.96 -15.13 -2.72
CA HIS A 478 -11.19 -16.47 -3.26
C HIS A 478 -12.53 -17.06 -2.82
N PRO A 479 -13.30 -17.75 -3.67
CA PRO A 479 -14.56 -18.42 -3.29
C PRO A 479 -14.41 -19.52 -2.23
N ASP A 480 -13.20 -20.02 -2.02
CA ASP A 480 -12.84 -20.98 -0.97
C ASP A 480 -11.91 -20.36 0.09
N PHE A 481 -12.02 -19.06 0.36
CA PHE A 481 -11.17 -18.37 1.35
C PHE A 481 -11.18 -19.05 2.72
N SER A 482 -12.36 -19.44 3.21
CA SER A 482 -12.49 -20.13 4.50
C SER A 482 -11.68 -21.43 4.56
N LEU A 483 -11.64 -22.16 3.45
CA LEU A 483 -10.88 -23.40 3.32
C LEU A 483 -9.37 -23.13 3.21
N LEU A 484 -8.96 -22.16 2.37
CA LEU A 484 -7.56 -21.74 2.28
C LEU A 484 -7.03 -21.26 3.63
N ARG A 485 -7.82 -20.49 4.36
CA ARG A 485 -7.50 -19.99 5.69
C ARG A 485 -7.30 -21.11 6.70
N ALA A 486 -8.22 -22.08 6.74
CA ALA A 486 -8.13 -23.22 7.65
C ALA A 486 -6.89 -24.08 7.38
N LEU A 487 -6.60 -24.36 6.10
CA LEU A 487 -5.40 -25.11 5.70
C LEU A 487 -4.11 -24.35 6.03
N ALA A 488 -4.06 -23.05 5.73
CA ALA A 488 -2.91 -22.19 6.05
C ALA A 488 -2.66 -22.11 7.57
N GLY A 489 -3.72 -22.02 8.38
CA GLY A 489 -3.63 -22.10 9.83
C GLY A 489 -3.11 -23.44 10.34
N ASN A 490 -3.57 -24.56 9.76
CA ASN A 490 -3.07 -25.89 10.08
C ASN A 490 -1.58 -26.05 9.73
N ILE A 491 -1.16 -25.53 8.57
CA ILE A 491 0.25 -25.51 8.13
C ILE A 491 1.10 -24.71 9.13
N ALA A 492 0.67 -23.49 9.45
CA ALA A 492 1.41 -22.62 10.37
C ALA A 492 1.54 -23.24 11.76
N ALA A 493 0.46 -23.81 12.30
CA ALA A 493 0.46 -24.49 13.60
C ALA A 493 1.37 -25.71 13.61
N ALA A 494 1.34 -26.55 12.56
CA ALA A 494 2.18 -27.75 12.46
C ALA A 494 3.66 -27.40 12.29
N ALA A 495 3.98 -26.36 11.55
CA ALA A 495 5.33 -25.89 11.35
C ALA A 495 5.86 -25.03 12.53
N GLY A 496 4.98 -24.57 13.43
CA GLY A 496 5.36 -23.71 14.54
C GLY A 496 5.73 -22.29 14.14
N VAL A 497 5.15 -21.76 13.04
CA VAL A 497 5.40 -20.43 12.49
C VAL A 497 4.17 -19.53 12.66
N ALA A 498 4.34 -18.22 12.45
CA ALA A 498 3.24 -17.26 12.51
C ALA A 498 2.24 -17.50 11.37
N PHE A 499 1.00 -17.09 11.62
CA PHE A 499 -0.07 -17.08 10.62
C PHE A 499 -0.68 -15.69 10.53
N GLY A 500 -0.83 -15.14 9.32
CA GLY A 500 -1.26 -13.78 9.11
C GLY A 500 -2.08 -13.53 7.86
N PHE A 501 -2.67 -12.33 7.83
CA PHE A 501 -3.45 -11.81 6.71
C PHE A 501 -2.93 -10.44 6.30
N THR A 502 -3.02 -10.14 5.00
CA THR A 502 -3.07 -8.75 4.53
C THR A 502 -4.54 -8.36 4.36
N GLY A 503 -4.89 -7.09 4.57
CA GLY A 503 -6.24 -6.59 4.34
C GLY A 503 -6.37 -5.92 2.98
N LEU A 504 -7.61 -5.59 2.61
CA LEU A 504 -7.97 -4.97 1.33
C LEU A 504 -8.07 -3.44 1.40
N GLY A 505 -7.69 -2.81 2.52
CA GLY A 505 -7.72 -1.36 2.70
C GLY A 505 -6.83 -0.89 3.84
N ALA A 506 -6.75 0.44 4.01
CA ALA A 506 -5.85 1.05 4.99
C ALA A 506 -6.25 0.82 6.45
N ASN A 507 -7.51 0.48 6.70
CA ASN A 507 -8.07 0.39 8.05
C ASN A 507 -8.89 -0.87 8.28
N ASP A 508 -8.48 -1.96 7.65
CA ASP A 508 -9.15 -3.26 7.78
C ASP A 508 -9.18 -3.73 9.25
N CYS A 509 -8.04 -3.68 9.96
CA CYS A 509 -7.99 -3.97 11.39
C CYS A 509 -8.87 -3.03 12.22
N GLY A 510 -8.93 -1.74 11.87
CA GLY A 510 -9.82 -0.77 12.53
C GLY A 510 -11.29 -1.12 12.37
N ALA A 511 -11.69 -1.64 11.23
CA ALA A 511 -13.06 -2.07 10.97
C ALA A 511 -13.50 -3.22 11.90
N TRP A 512 -12.60 -4.16 12.19
CA TRP A 512 -12.84 -5.21 13.18
C TRP A 512 -12.96 -4.62 14.59
N MET A 513 -12.09 -3.68 14.98
CA MET A 513 -12.19 -2.98 16.27
C MET A 513 -13.49 -2.19 16.41
N ALA A 514 -13.90 -1.53 15.34
CA ALA A 514 -15.14 -0.74 15.25
C ALA A 514 -16.41 -1.62 15.24
N GLY A 515 -16.27 -2.91 14.97
CA GLY A 515 -17.38 -3.83 14.78
C GLY A 515 -18.13 -3.57 13.47
N ALA A 516 -17.43 -3.11 12.41
CA ALA A 516 -17.99 -2.97 11.06
C ALA A 516 -17.99 -4.31 10.32
N VAL A 517 -18.45 -5.35 11.00
CA VAL A 517 -18.72 -6.71 10.51
C VAL A 517 -20.01 -7.24 11.14
N PRO A 518 -20.79 -8.10 10.47
CA PRO A 518 -22.13 -8.43 10.93
C PRO A 518 -22.15 -9.27 12.21
N HIS A 519 -21.15 -10.10 12.44
CA HIS A 519 -21.09 -11.08 13.55
C HIS A 519 -20.31 -10.57 14.78
N ARG A 520 -19.67 -9.40 14.69
CA ARG A 520 -18.96 -8.75 15.80
C ARG A 520 -19.46 -7.32 16.00
N ALA A 521 -19.62 -6.92 17.26
CA ALA A 521 -19.81 -5.54 17.66
C ALA A 521 -18.46 -4.89 18.00
N ALA A 522 -18.46 -3.60 18.34
CA ALA A 522 -17.26 -2.87 18.73
C ALA A 522 -16.47 -3.61 19.84
N ALA A 523 -15.15 -3.43 19.82
CA ALA A 523 -14.21 -4.09 20.73
C ALA A 523 -14.25 -5.64 20.66
N GLY A 524 -14.58 -6.21 19.49
CA GLY A 524 -14.58 -7.65 19.25
C GLY A 524 -15.71 -8.42 19.93
N ALA A 525 -16.68 -7.75 20.55
CA ALA A 525 -17.82 -8.39 21.19
C ALA A 525 -18.66 -9.16 20.15
N THR A 526 -19.21 -10.31 20.52
CA THR A 526 -20.09 -11.08 19.60
C THR A 526 -21.40 -10.35 19.38
N ALA A 527 -21.79 -10.14 18.13
CA ALA A 527 -23.13 -9.63 17.78
C ALA A 527 -24.12 -10.79 17.77
N ASN A 528 -25.27 -10.60 18.44
CA ASN A 528 -26.32 -11.61 18.50
C ASN A 528 -27.70 -10.94 18.47
N PRO A 529 -28.53 -11.17 17.41
CA PRO A 529 -28.20 -12.00 16.25
C PRO A 529 -27.12 -11.35 15.37
N ALA A 530 -26.38 -12.15 14.61
CA ALA A 530 -25.52 -11.66 13.55
C ALA A 530 -26.39 -11.13 12.40
N GLY A 531 -25.92 -10.04 11.77
CA GLY A 531 -26.54 -9.49 10.55
C GLY A 531 -26.10 -10.21 9.28
N ALA A 532 -26.57 -9.72 8.13
CA ALA A 532 -26.13 -10.15 6.81
C ALA A 532 -24.72 -9.59 6.53
N ASN A 533 -23.83 -10.41 5.94
CA ASN A 533 -22.52 -9.98 5.42
C ASN A 533 -22.69 -9.21 4.10
N ALA A 534 -21.58 -8.67 3.58
CA ALA A 534 -21.60 -7.87 2.35
C ALA A 534 -22.22 -8.62 1.16
N HIS A 535 -21.88 -9.89 0.97
CA HIS A 535 -22.43 -10.72 -0.12
C HIS A 535 -23.95 -10.94 0.04
N ASP A 536 -24.40 -11.28 1.25
CA ASP A 536 -25.82 -11.53 1.53
C ASP A 536 -26.65 -10.25 1.40
N MET A 537 -26.13 -9.10 1.82
CA MET A 537 -26.79 -7.80 1.62
C MET A 537 -27.01 -7.50 0.14
N LEU A 538 -26.05 -7.85 -0.72
CA LEU A 538 -26.14 -7.65 -2.17
C LEU A 538 -27.00 -8.70 -2.90
N SER A 539 -27.32 -9.81 -2.23
CA SER A 539 -28.06 -10.92 -2.88
C SER A 539 -29.58 -10.81 -2.78
N SER A 540 -30.18 -10.06 -1.84
CA SER A 540 -31.64 -9.94 -1.78
C SER A 540 -32.30 -9.31 -0.55
N THR A 541 -31.59 -8.81 0.46
CA THR A 541 -32.22 -8.58 1.77
C THR A 541 -32.44 -7.12 2.14
N CYS A 542 -31.81 -6.17 1.46
CA CYS A 542 -31.86 -4.76 1.84
C CYS A 542 -32.67 -3.92 0.85
N ASP A 543 -33.59 -3.10 1.39
CA ASP A 543 -34.35 -2.11 0.58
C ASP A 543 -33.66 -0.76 0.54
N VAL A 544 -32.82 -0.47 1.57
CA VAL A 544 -32.04 0.77 1.69
C VAL A 544 -30.58 0.44 1.92
N PHE A 545 -29.74 0.96 1.06
CA PHE A 545 -28.28 0.86 1.17
C PHE A 545 -27.70 2.20 1.56
N VAL A 546 -26.87 2.21 2.59
CA VAL A 546 -25.99 3.34 2.93
C VAL A 546 -24.56 2.91 2.66
N THR A 547 -23.90 3.57 1.71
CA THR A 547 -22.51 3.30 1.34
C THR A 547 -21.60 4.41 1.82
N VAL A 548 -20.40 4.05 2.32
CA VAL A 548 -19.43 5.02 2.84
C VAL A 548 -18.09 4.81 2.15
N GLY A 549 -17.69 5.76 1.30
CA GLY A 549 -16.33 5.89 0.79
C GLY A 549 -15.92 4.91 -0.31
N PHE A 550 -16.84 4.34 -1.09
CA PHE A 550 -16.51 3.43 -2.20
C PHE A 550 -17.48 3.55 -3.38
N GLU A 551 -17.10 3.02 -4.53
CA GLU A 551 -17.90 2.96 -5.77
C GLU A 551 -18.41 1.52 -5.97
N PRO A 552 -19.74 1.27 -5.95
CA PRO A 552 -20.32 -0.09 -5.99
C PRO A 552 -19.92 -0.92 -7.22
N ASP A 553 -19.79 -0.28 -8.35
CA ASP A 553 -19.43 -0.88 -9.64
C ASP A 553 -17.94 -1.26 -9.75
N MET A 554 -17.09 -0.74 -8.86
CA MET A 554 -15.63 -0.93 -8.91
C MET A 554 -15.04 -1.56 -7.64
N ASP A 555 -15.61 -1.28 -6.47
CA ASP A 555 -14.96 -1.60 -5.19
C ASP A 555 -15.55 -2.85 -4.49
N THR A 556 -16.46 -3.56 -5.15
CA THR A 556 -17.07 -4.80 -4.64
C THR A 556 -16.46 -6.05 -5.27
N GLY A 557 -16.59 -7.18 -4.60
CA GLY A 557 -16.14 -8.49 -5.08
C GLY A 557 -17.01 -9.07 -6.21
N ASP A 558 -18.27 -8.65 -6.28
CA ASP A 558 -19.24 -8.94 -7.33
C ASP A 558 -19.91 -7.64 -7.79
N PRO A 559 -19.33 -6.93 -8.75
CA PRO A 559 -19.87 -5.66 -9.23
C PRO A 559 -21.27 -5.78 -9.82
N GLN A 560 -21.59 -6.88 -10.50
CA GLN A 560 -22.91 -7.10 -11.10
C GLN A 560 -24.00 -7.25 -10.03
N ALA A 561 -23.75 -8.06 -9.01
CA ALA A 561 -24.67 -8.20 -7.88
C ALA A 561 -24.87 -6.87 -7.14
N ALA A 562 -23.79 -6.15 -6.87
CA ALA A 562 -23.81 -4.85 -6.20
C ALA A 562 -24.64 -3.81 -6.96
N THR A 563 -24.37 -3.65 -8.26
CA THR A 563 -25.08 -2.68 -9.09
C THR A 563 -26.54 -3.05 -9.27
N THR A 564 -26.85 -4.34 -9.38
CA THR A 564 -28.24 -4.83 -9.49
C THR A 564 -29.02 -4.55 -8.21
N ALA A 565 -28.51 -4.96 -7.06
CA ALA A 565 -29.19 -4.78 -5.77
C ALA A 565 -29.40 -3.29 -5.44
N MET A 566 -28.36 -2.48 -5.59
CA MET A 566 -28.42 -1.06 -5.24
C MET A 566 -29.26 -0.23 -6.21
N SER A 567 -29.39 -0.65 -7.50
CA SER A 567 -30.28 0.01 -8.44
C SER A 567 -31.78 -0.30 -8.21
N GLN A 568 -32.09 -1.39 -7.52
CA GLN A 568 -33.45 -1.78 -7.16
C GLN A 568 -33.89 -1.22 -5.80
N GLY A 569 -32.94 -0.94 -4.91
CA GLY A 569 -33.15 -0.36 -3.59
C GLY A 569 -33.02 1.18 -3.59
N THR A 570 -33.11 1.77 -2.41
CA THR A 570 -32.77 3.19 -2.20
C THR A 570 -31.28 3.29 -1.87
N LEU A 571 -30.49 3.97 -2.68
CA LEU A 571 -29.06 4.16 -2.49
C LEU A 571 -28.74 5.55 -1.91
N ILE A 572 -28.18 5.58 -0.71
CA ILE A 572 -27.63 6.76 -0.03
C ILE A 572 -26.11 6.61 0.00
N ALA A 573 -25.40 7.39 -0.80
CA ALA A 573 -23.94 7.27 -0.91
C ALA A 573 -23.22 8.47 -0.29
N LEU A 574 -22.41 8.19 0.73
CA LEU A 574 -21.42 9.12 1.27
C LEU A 574 -20.15 8.92 0.45
N THR A 575 -19.91 9.79 -0.53
CA THR A 575 -18.84 9.60 -1.52
C THR A 575 -18.08 10.87 -1.81
N SER A 576 -16.80 10.72 -2.13
CA SER A 576 -15.97 11.84 -2.58
C SER A 576 -16.09 12.10 -4.08
N TYR A 577 -16.63 11.15 -4.85
CA TYR A 577 -16.70 11.20 -6.30
C TYR A 577 -18.09 10.82 -6.80
N ALA A 578 -18.50 11.44 -7.89
CA ALA A 578 -19.75 11.14 -8.57
C ALA A 578 -19.46 10.31 -9.83
N SER A 579 -19.32 8.98 -9.66
CA SER A 579 -19.13 8.08 -10.82
C SER A 579 -20.33 8.11 -11.75
N PRO A 580 -20.17 7.82 -13.06
CA PRO A 580 -21.28 7.77 -13.99
C PRO A 580 -22.42 6.86 -13.53
N TRP A 581 -22.08 5.69 -12.97
CA TRP A 581 -23.06 4.74 -12.44
C TRP A 581 -23.82 5.34 -11.24
N MET A 582 -23.14 5.98 -10.30
CA MET A 582 -23.78 6.65 -9.15
C MET A 582 -24.71 7.79 -9.59
N LEU A 583 -24.31 8.59 -10.57
CA LEU A 583 -25.17 9.65 -11.13
C LEU A 583 -26.46 9.11 -11.75
N GLU A 584 -26.41 7.91 -12.32
CA GLU A 584 -27.58 7.26 -12.91
C GLU A 584 -28.50 6.61 -11.87
N HIS A 585 -27.94 5.99 -10.82
CA HIS A 585 -28.69 5.08 -9.95
C HIS A 585 -28.88 5.59 -8.52
N ALA A 586 -27.96 6.40 -7.95
CA ALA A 586 -28.09 6.83 -6.55
C ALA A 586 -29.29 7.77 -6.34
N ASP A 587 -29.97 7.64 -5.20
CA ASP A 587 -31.08 8.52 -4.80
C ASP A 587 -30.56 9.75 -4.06
N ILE A 588 -29.55 9.56 -3.22
CA ILE A 588 -28.94 10.62 -2.41
C ILE A 588 -27.42 10.51 -2.49
N LEU A 589 -26.76 11.56 -2.92
CA LEU A 589 -25.32 11.68 -2.88
C LEU A 589 -24.93 12.74 -1.84
N LEU A 590 -24.09 12.34 -0.88
CA LEU A 590 -23.58 13.19 0.18
C LEU A 590 -22.06 13.36 0.00
N PRO A 591 -21.57 14.57 -0.34
CA PRO A 591 -20.16 14.82 -0.61
C PRO A 591 -19.32 14.68 0.67
N VAL A 592 -18.35 13.77 0.66
CA VAL A 592 -17.46 13.58 1.79
C VAL A 592 -15.98 13.85 1.45
N SER A 593 -15.26 14.22 2.50
CA SER A 593 -13.82 14.48 2.47
C SER A 593 -13.03 13.20 2.21
N THR A 594 -11.85 13.34 1.64
CA THR A 594 -10.84 12.29 1.51
C THR A 594 -9.84 12.33 2.66
N PHE A 595 -8.86 11.40 2.68
CA PHE A 595 -7.89 11.26 3.78
C PHE A 595 -7.12 12.55 4.11
N ALA A 596 -6.78 13.35 3.09
CA ALA A 596 -6.03 14.59 3.28
C ALA A 596 -6.90 15.78 3.75
N GLU A 597 -8.23 15.62 3.73
CA GLU A 597 -9.22 16.67 3.99
C GLU A 597 -10.01 16.41 5.30
N THR A 598 -9.74 15.34 6.00
CA THR A 598 -10.41 14.93 7.25
C THR A 598 -9.41 14.64 8.35
N SER A 599 -9.84 14.72 9.60
CA SER A 599 -9.15 14.10 10.73
C SER A 599 -9.67 12.68 10.92
N GLY A 600 -8.81 11.76 11.32
CA GLY A 600 -9.18 10.39 11.56
C GLY A 600 -8.05 9.53 12.11
N THR A 601 -8.33 8.25 12.25
CA THR A 601 -7.39 7.24 12.75
C THR A 601 -7.40 6.04 11.82
N TYR A 602 -6.23 5.54 11.45
CA TYR A 602 -6.05 4.24 10.84
C TYR A 602 -5.39 3.28 11.82
N VAL A 603 -5.84 2.04 11.81
CA VAL A 603 -5.24 0.94 12.58
C VAL A 603 -4.51 0.04 11.60
N ASN A 604 -3.19 -0.02 11.72
CA ASN A 604 -2.38 -0.80 10.81
C ASN A 604 -2.51 -2.32 11.05
N PHE A 605 -1.89 -3.13 10.20
CA PHE A 605 -1.93 -4.60 10.30
C PHE A 605 -1.34 -5.18 11.60
N GLU A 606 -0.67 -4.36 12.42
CA GLU A 606 -0.23 -4.75 13.78
C GLU A 606 -1.27 -4.47 14.86
N GLY A 607 -2.42 -3.89 14.50
CA GLY A 607 -3.41 -3.40 15.46
C GLY A 607 -3.03 -2.06 16.12
N LYS A 608 -2.05 -1.33 15.57
CA LYS A 608 -1.59 -0.03 16.11
C LYS A 608 -2.38 1.12 15.51
N ALA A 609 -3.06 1.89 16.36
CA ALA A 609 -3.79 3.09 15.95
C ALA A 609 -2.83 4.26 15.67
N GLN A 610 -3.00 4.91 14.53
CA GLN A 610 -2.24 6.07 14.09
C GLN A 610 -3.22 7.17 13.66
N SER A 611 -3.24 8.28 14.40
CA SER A 611 -4.15 9.40 14.14
C SER A 611 -3.48 10.48 13.27
N PHE A 612 -4.28 11.15 12.49
CA PHE A 612 -3.87 12.27 11.63
C PHE A 612 -4.92 13.38 11.61
N THR A 613 -4.52 14.55 11.14
CA THR A 613 -5.42 15.70 10.96
C THR A 613 -5.48 16.07 9.50
N GLY A 614 -6.62 16.65 9.06
CA GLY A 614 -6.75 17.14 7.69
C GLY A 614 -5.68 18.18 7.37
N ALA A 615 -5.04 18.02 6.22
CA ALA A 615 -4.01 18.93 5.74
C ALA A 615 -4.56 20.01 4.80
N ALA A 616 -5.67 19.72 4.09
CA ALA A 616 -6.29 20.61 3.12
C ALA A 616 -7.80 20.75 3.39
N LEU A 617 -8.41 21.79 2.84
CA LEU A 617 -9.87 21.93 2.89
C LEU A 617 -10.52 21.10 1.80
N PRO A 618 -11.67 20.45 2.07
CA PRO A 618 -12.44 19.75 1.05
C PRO A 618 -13.03 20.73 0.04
N PRO A 619 -13.30 20.29 -1.21
CA PRO A 619 -13.90 21.15 -2.21
C PRO A 619 -15.38 21.42 -1.94
N GLY A 620 -15.87 22.59 -2.37
CA GLY A 620 -17.28 22.94 -2.24
C GLY A 620 -17.81 22.89 -0.82
N ASP A 621 -18.94 22.23 -0.64
CA ASP A 621 -19.57 21.98 0.66
C ASP A 621 -19.30 20.57 1.22
N ALA A 622 -18.33 19.83 0.68
CA ALA A 622 -18.00 18.49 1.17
C ALA A 622 -17.58 18.52 2.65
N ARG A 623 -17.92 17.44 3.38
CA ARG A 623 -17.72 17.34 4.84
C ARG A 623 -17.04 16.03 5.21
N PRO A 624 -16.26 15.97 6.31
CA PRO A 624 -15.80 14.71 6.87
C PRO A 624 -16.97 13.74 7.07
N ALA A 625 -16.82 12.49 6.62
CA ALA A 625 -17.92 11.52 6.65
C ALA A 625 -18.35 11.20 8.10
N TRP A 626 -17.42 11.23 9.07
CA TRP A 626 -17.77 11.07 10.48
C TRP A 626 -18.76 12.15 10.97
N LYS A 627 -18.67 13.41 10.48
CA LYS A 627 -19.63 14.48 10.81
C LYS A 627 -21.00 14.21 10.20
N VAL A 628 -21.02 13.69 8.98
CA VAL A 628 -22.26 13.33 8.29
C VAL A 628 -22.96 12.18 9.02
N LEU A 629 -22.23 11.12 9.37
CA LEU A 629 -22.74 9.98 10.13
C LEU A 629 -23.25 10.39 11.52
N ARG A 630 -22.49 11.24 12.21
CA ARG A 630 -22.92 11.80 13.50
C ARG A 630 -24.26 12.53 13.40
N VAL A 631 -24.44 13.39 12.39
CA VAL A 631 -25.69 14.12 12.21
C VAL A 631 -26.84 13.19 11.79
N LEU A 632 -26.56 12.19 10.96
CA LEU A 632 -27.56 11.16 10.62
C LEU A 632 -28.02 10.38 11.87
N GLY A 633 -27.09 10.03 12.79
CA GLY A 633 -27.42 9.40 14.06
C GLY A 633 -28.41 10.25 14.88
N ASN A 634 -28.13 11.54 15.03
CA ASN A 634 -29.02 12.48 15.73
C ASN A 634 -30.38 12.62 15.02
N LEU A 635 -30.41 12.72 13.68
CA LEU A 635 -31.68 12.85 12.93
C LEU A 635 -32.50 11.56 12.90
N THR A 636 -31.85 10.42 13.15
CA THR A 636 -32.55 9.13 13.24
C THR A 636 -32.92 8.74 14.68
N ASP A 637 -32.71 9.62 15.66
CA ASP A 637 -32.99 9.44 17.08
C ASP A 637 -32.21 8.26 17.70
N VAL A 638 -31.01 7.99 17.22
CA VAL A 638 -30.09 7.00 17.81
C VAL A 638 -29.28 7.66 18.91
N ASP A 639 -29.29 7.10 20.10
CA ASP A 639 -28.57 7.61 21.25
C ASP A 639 -27.05 7.54 21.08
N GLY A 640 -26.35 8.52 21.67
CA GLY A 640 -24.86 8.52 21.77
C GLY A 640 -24.16 9.05 20.53
N PHE A 641 -24.75 9.98 19.79
CA PHE A 641 -24.13 10.68 18.65
C PHE A 641 -23.78 12.14 18.97
N ASP A 642 -23.67 12.52 20.23
CA ASP A 642 -23.37 13.89 20.69
C ASP A 642 -21.86 14.16 20.79
N TYR A 643 -21.10 13.83 19.74
CA TYR A 643 -19.67 14.09 19.69
C TYR A 643 -19.35 15.50 19.20
N ALA A 644 -18.40 16.18 19.83
CA ALA A 644 -17.91 17.47 19.40
C ALA A 644 -16.89 17.35 18.26
N ASP A 645 -16.00 16.36 18.33
CA ASP A 645 -14.95 16.12 17.34
C ASP A 645 -14.68 14.61 17.14
N SER A 646 -13.78 14.29 16.22
CA SER A 646 -13.40 12.90 15.91
C SER A 646 -12.55 12.26 17.02
N ILE A 647 -11.89 13.07 17.84
CA ILE A 647 -11.05 12.59 18.95
C ILE A 647 -11.93 11.91 20.01
N GLU A 648 -13.10 12.50 20.31
CA GLU A 648 -14.05 11.88 21.25
C GLU A 648 -14.55 10.53 20.76
N VAL A 649 -14.85 10.39 19.46
CA VAL A 649 -15.27 9.12 18.84
C VAL A 649 -14.15 8.07 18.94
N ARG A 650 -12.92 8.46 18.58
CA ARG A 650 -11.73 7.61 18.67
C ARG A 650 -11.50 7.15 20.10
N ASP A 651 -11.46 8.07 21.03
CA ASP A 651 -11.08 7.79 22.42
C ASP A 651 -12.11 6.89 23.12
N GLU A 652 -13.42 7.04 22.81
CA GLU A 652 -14.46 6.12 23.28
C GLU A 652 -14.20 4.70 22.78
N LEU A 653 -13.94 4.52 21.47
CA LEU A 653 -13.70 3.20 20.91
C LEU A 653 -12.39 2.59 21.40
N LEU A 654 -11.28 3.34 21.41
CA LEU A 654 -10.00 2.82 21.88
C LEU A 654 -10.04 2.44 23.37
N ALA A 655 -10.78 3.17 24.18
CA ALA A 655 -11.00 2.80 25.59
C ALA A 655 -11.77 1.48 25.70
N ALA A 656 -12.77 1.26 24.86
CA ALA A 656 -13.49 -0.02 24.82
C ALA A 656 -12.60 -1.19 24.33
N CYS A 657 -11.62 -0.91 23.45
CA CYS A 657 -10.70 -1.89 22.89
C CYS A 657 -9.44 -2.16 23.76
N ALA A 658 -9.31 -1.57 24.97
CA ALA A 658 -8.12 -1.66 25.80
C ALA A 658 -7.63 -3.09 26.08
N GLU A 659 -8.56 -4.06 26.19
CA GLU A 659 -8.27 -5.48 26.45
C GLU A 659 -8.27 -6.32 25.15
N LEU A 660 -8.56 -5.71 23.99
CA LEU A 660 -8.59 -6.40 22.70
C LEU A 660 -7.16 -6.64 22.21
N THR A 661 -6.80 -7.90 22.04
CA THR A 661 -5.48 -8.29 21.53
C THR A 661 -5.60 -8.87 20.13
N PRO A 662 -4.68 -8.55 19.21
CA PRO A 662 -4.61 -9.21 17.91
C PRO A 662 -4.42 -10.72 18.07
N ASP A 663 -5.23 -11.50 17.36
CA ASP A 663 -5.19 -12.97 17.41
C ASP A 663 -5.67 -13.55 16.06
N ASN A 664 -4.97 -14.54 15.55
CA ASN A 664 -5.35 -15.29 14.35
C ASN A 664 -5.67 -16.76 14.63
N SER A 665 -5.73 -17.15 15.90
CA SER A 665 -6.03 -18.52 16.34
C SER A 665 -7.51 -18.88 16.10
N ALA A 666 -7.98 -18.72 14.88
CA ALA A 666 -9.33 -19.13 14.49
C ALA A 666 -9.45 -20.65 14.52
N SER A 667 -10.62 -21.13 14.93
CA SER A 667 -10.91 -22.57 14.80
C SER A 667 -10.84 -22.99 13.33
N THR A 668 -10.14 -24.07 13.06
CA THR A 668 -10.06 -24.70 11.73
C THR A 668 -11.22 -25.68 11.46
N ALA A 669 -12.12 -25.84 12.42
CA ALA A 669 -13.26 -26.76 12.35
C ALA A 669 -14.41 -26.17 11.49
N LEU A 670 -14.19 -26.09 10.18
CA LEU A 670 -15.25 -25.72 9.24
C LEU A 670 -16.34 -26.77 9.21
N SER A 671 -17.61 -26.33 9.29
CA SER A 671 -18.78 -27.21 9.17
C SER A 671 -19.03 -27.65 7.72
N ASP A 672 -18.68 -26.82 6.73
CA ASP A 672 -18.75 -27.07 5.30
C ASP A 672 -17.33 -26.95 4.70
N GLN A 673 -16.75 -28.08 4.36
CA GLN A 673 -15.40 -28.21 3.80
C GLN A 673 -15.41 -28.47 2.29
N ALA A 674 -16.57 -28.48 1.64
CA ALA A 674 -16.67 -28.71 0.21
C ALA A 674 -16.07 -27.52 -0.58
N PRO A 675 -15.13 -27.76 -1.53
CA PRO A 675 -14.67 -26.72 -2.42
C PRO A 675 -15.83 -26.15 -3.25
N ARG A 676 -15.88 -24.84 -3.39
CA ARG A 676 -16.90 -24.12 -4.21
C ARG A 676 -16.39 -23.85 -5.63
N CYS A 677 -15.09 -23.77 -5.80
CA CYS A 677 -14.49 -23.65 -7.12
C CYS A 677 -14.65 -24.95 -7.91
N ALA A 678 -15.25 -24.86 -9.09
CA ALA A 678 -15.42 -25.99 -10.00
C ALA A 678 -14.16 -26.20 -10.84
N SER A 679 -13.56 -27.38 -10.77
CA SER A 679 -12.44 -27.76 -11.63
C SER A 679 -12.90 -28.16 -13.03
N GLY A 680 -12.03 -27.99 -14.05
CA GLY A 680 -12.28 -28.45 -15.42
C GLY A 680 -13.16 -27.52 -16.26
N VAL A 681 -13.41 -26.30 -15.80
CA VAL A 681 -14.06 -25.20 -16.54
C VAL A 681 -13.08 -24.05 -16.69
N TRP A 682 -13.39 -23.07 -17.53
CA TRP A 682 -12.65 -21.81 -17.58
C TRP A 682 -12.89 -21.03 -16.27
N GLU A 683 -11.80 -20.49 -15.73
CA GLU A 683 -11.84 -19.73 -14.47
C GLU A 683 -11.31 -18.30 -14.67
N ARG A 684 -11.99 -17.34 -14.07
CA ARG A 684 -11.50 -15.96 -13.96
C ARG A 684 -10.52 -15.82 -12.80
N VAL A 685 -9.41 -15.14 -13.05
CA VAL A 685 -8.52 -14.62 -12.02
C VAL A 685 -8.71 -13.11 -12.00
N GLY A 686 -9.41 -12.63 -10.99
CA GLY A 686 -9.88 -11.25 -10.87
C GLY A 686 -9.28 -10.54 -9.65
N ASP A 687 -7.95 -10.54 -9.53
CA ASP A 687 -7.22 -9.71 -8.57
C ASP A 687 -7.49 -8.20 -8.79
N VAL A 688 -6.96 -7.33 -7.95
CA VAL A 688 -7.13 -5.88 -8.08
C VAL A 688 -5.78 -5.24 -8.38
N PRO A 689 -5.62 -4.59 -9.53
CA PRO A 689 -4.38 -3.90 -9.87
C PRO A 689 -4.05 -2.80 -8.86
N MET A 690 -2.75 -2.61 -8.60
CA MET A 690 -2.23 -1.65 -7.62
C MET A 690 -2.82 -0.24 -7.80
N HIS A 691 -2.99 0.20 -9.05
CA HIS A 691 -3.50 1.53 -9.37
C HIS A 691 -5.02 1.59 -9.60
N SER A 692 -5.73 0.50 -9.24
CA SER A 692 -7.20 0.43 -9.28
C SER A 692 -7.83 0.17 -7.90
N ILE A 693 -7.03 0.15 -6.83
CA ILE A 693 -7.45 -0.31 -5.49
C ILE A 693 -8.62 0.48 -4.92
N ASP A 694 -8.70 1.78 -5.17
CA ASP A 694 -9.75 2.67 -4.70
C ASP A 694 -10.03 3.83 -5.67
N ALA A 695 -11.11 4.55 -5.42
CA ALA A 695 -11.60 5.64 -6.27
C ALA A 695 -10.58 6.78 -6.45
N MET A 696 -9.77 7.11 -5.44
CA MET A 696 -8.77 8.18 -5.53
C MET A 696 -7.59 7.77 -6.40
N VAL A 697 -7.06 6.57 -6.20
CA VAL A 697 -5.93 6.04 -6.97
C VAL A 697 -6.31 5.89 -8.45
N ARG A 698 -7.53 5.42 -8.75
CA ARG A 698 -8.04 5.35 -10.14
C ARG A 698 -8.03 6.71 -10.86
N ARG A 699 -8.13 7.82 -10.10
CA ARG A 699 -8.13 9.20 -10.63
C ARG A 699 -6.78 9.88 -10.61
N ALA A 700 -5.74 9.22 -10.11
CA ALA A 700 -4.38 9.75 -10.09
C ALA A 700 -3.73 9.59 -11.47
N HIS A 701 -3.82 10.62 -12.30
CA HIS A 701 -3.43 10.57 -13.72
C HIS A 701 -2.02 10.05 -13.96
N ALA A 702 -1.03 10.48 -13.20
CA ALA A 702 0.36 10.03 -13.39
C ALA A 702 0.53 8.54 -13.11
N LEU A 703 -0.21 7.98 -12.13
CA LEU A 703 -0.20 6.55 -11.82
C LEU A 703 -0.80 5.73 -12.95
N GLN A 704 -1.87 6.23 -13.60
CA GLN A 704 -2.52 5.55 -14.73
C GLN A 704 -1.67 5.52 -16.00
N LEU A 705 -0.56 6.24 -16.05
CA LEU A 705 0.41 6.23 -17.15
C LEU A 705 1.61 5.31 -16.90
N THR A 706 1.70 4.69 -15.73
CA THR A 706 2.78 3.76 -15.39
C THR A 706 2.54 2.37 -15.98
N PRO A 707 3.57 1.52 -16.07
CA PRO A 707 3.41 0.12 -16.47
C PRO A 707 2.53 -0.71 -15.52
N ASP A 708 2.32 -0.25 -14.28
CA ASP A 708 1.49 -0.91 -13.27
C ASP A 708 -0.02 -0.63 -13.45
N ALA A 709 -0.39 0.32 -14.30
CA ALA A 709 -1.77 0.50 -14.69
C ALA A 709 -2.22 -0.66 -15.59
N TRP A 710 -3.36 -1.25 -15.25
CA TRP A 710 -3.94 -2.30 -16.11
C TRP A 710 -4.47 -1.68 -17.41
N GLY A 711 -4.11 -2.33 -18.54
CA GLY A 711 -4.68 -1.98 -19.83
C GLY A 711 -6.10 -2.52 -19.98
N ASP A 712 -6.57 -2.52 -21.22
CA ASP A 712 -7.91 -2.96 -21.61
C ASP A 712 -7.98 -4.45 -22.02
N ALA A 713 -6.89 -5.21 -21.92
CA ALA A 713 -6.79 -6.57 -22.43
C ALA A 713 -6.99 -7.64 -21.36
N ALA A 714 -7.73 -8.68 -21.68
CA ALA A 714 -7.73 -9.94 -20.95
C ALA A 714 -6.46 -10.74 -21.27
N ARG A 715 -5.87 -11.41 -20.28
CA ARG A 715 -4.67 -12.22 -20.47
C ARG A 715 -5.00 -13.70 -20.36
N ILE A 716 -4.48 -14.51 -21.30
CA ILE A 716 -4.63 -15.96 -21.32
C ILE A 716 -3.31 -16.63 -21.71
N SER A 717 -3.12 -17.89 -21.33
CA SER A 717 -1.94 -18.65 -21.75
C SER A 717 -1.92 -18.89 -23.25
N PRO A 718 -0.73 -19.07 -23.88
CA PRO A 718 -0.62 -19.47 -25.28
C PRO A 718 -1.38 -20.77 -25.61
N ALA A 719 -1.35 -21.77 -24.72
CA ALA A 719 -2.08 -23.01 -24.91
C ALA A 719 -3.61 -22.80 -24.90
N SER A 720 -4.09 -21.97 -23.98
CA SER A 720 -5.50 -21.57 -23.93
C SER A 720 -5.96 -20.82 -25.21
N ALA A 721 -5.10 -19.95 -25.74
CA ALA A 721 -5.36 -19.24 -27.00
C ALA A 721 -5.44 -20.21 -28.21
N GLU A 722 -4.57 -21.22 -28.24
CA GLU A 722 -4.59 -22.25 -29.28
C GLU A 722 -5.93 -23.04 -29.28
N VAL A 723 -6.42 -23.42 -28.09
CA VAL A 723 -7.71 -24.10 -27.91
C VAL A 723 -8.87 -23.23 -28.42
N LEU A 724 -8.82 -21.93 -28.21
CA LEU A 724 -9.82 -20.97 -28.70
C LEU A 724 -9.62 -20.62 -30.18
N GLY A 725 -8.55 -21.07 -30.84
CA GLY A 725 -8.20 -20.72 -32.20
C GLY A 725 -7.86 -19.23 -32.35
N ILE A 726 -7.26 -18.61 -31.37
CA ILE A 726 -6.82 -17.21 -31.35
C ILE A 726 -5.36 -17.15 -31.75
N THR A 727 -5.06 -16.37 -32.78
CA THR A 727 -3.70 -16.10 -33.24
C THR A 727 -3.51 -14.59 -33.34
N GLY A 728 -2.57 -14.04 -32.56
CA GLY A 728 -2.28 -12.60 -32.54
C GLY A 728 -3.35 -11.78 -31.80
N ASP A 729 -3.69 -10.61 -32.37
CA ASP A 729 -4.61 -9.63 -31.78
C ASP A 729 -6.08 -10.08 -31.89
N GLY A 730 -6.51 -11.07 -31.11
CA GLY A 730 -7.89 -11.54 -31.06
C GLY A 730 -8.71 -10.78 -30.00
N VAL A 731 -10.04 -10.94 -30.12
CA VAL A 731 -11.00 -10.48 -29.10
C VAL A 731 -11.71 -11.69 -28.54
N ILE A 732 -11.87 -11.73 -27.22
CA ILE A 732 -12.72 -12.74 -26.57
C ILE A 732 -13.91 -12.07 -25.91
N ARG A 733 -15.00 -12.83 -25.87
CA ARG A 733 -16.16 -12.53 -25.03
C ARG A 733 -16.08 -13.41 -23.80
N VAL A 734 -16.08 -12.77 -22.64
CA VAL A 734 -16.16 -13.43 -21.35
C VAL A 734 -17.57 -13.28 -20.82
N ARG A 735 -18.21 -14.41 -20.49
CA ARG A 735 -19.53 -14.43 -19.83
C ARG A 735 -19.38 -14.97 -18.43
N GLN A 736 -19.98 -14.30 -17.46
CA GLN A 736 -20.00 -14.71 -16.06
C GLN A 736 -21.34 -14.30 -15.44
N ALA A 737 -21.96 -15.21 -14.71
CA ALA A 737 -23.33 -15.02 -14.22
C ALA A 737 -24.26 -14.59 -15.38
N ASP A 738 -25.01 -13.49 -15.24
CA ASP A 738 -25.89 -12.96 -16.27
C ASP A 738 -25.22 -11.91 -17.17
N GLY A 739 -23.95 -11.60 -16.92
CA GLY A 739 -23.21 -10.56 -17.63
C GLY A 739 -22.24 -11.09 -18.67
N HIS A 740 -21.83 -10.20 -19.55
CA HIS A 740 -20.76 -10.46 -20.50
C HIS A 740 -20.03 -9.17 -20.88
N ALA A 741 -18.77 -9.32 -21.29
CA ALA A 741 -17.95 -8.24 -21.83
C ALA A 741 -16.96 -8.76 -22.85
N GLU A 742 -16.48 -7.88 -23.72
CA GLU A 742 -15.53 -8.21 -24.79
C GLU A 742 -14.20 -7.50 -24.51
N PHE A 743 -13.10 -8.26 -24.66
CA PHE A 743 -11.76 -7.75 -24.38
C PHE A 743 -10.79 -8.15 -25.48
N PRO A 744 -9.87 -7.27 -25.89
CA PRO A 744 -8.68 -7.68 -26.62
C PRO A 744 -7.91 -8.74 -25.82
N VAL A 745 -7.28 -9.67 -26.52
CA VAL A 745 -6.48 -10.73 -25.89
C VAL A 745 -5.00 -10.36 -25.91
N ARG A 746 -4.35 -10.56 -24.79
CA ARG A 746 -2.89 -10.56 -24.66
C ARG A 746 -2.43 -11.94 -24.21
N LEU A 747 -1.52 -12.56 -24.94
CA LEU A 747 -0.91 -13.83 -24.52
C LEU A 747 0.05 -13.57 -23.36
N ASP A 748 -0.07 -14.38 -22.31
CA ASP A 748 0.73 -14.26 -21.11
C ASP A 748 1.01 -15.66 -20.52
N GLU A 749 2.27 -16.08 -20.56
CA GLU A 749 2.70 -17.39 -20.07
C GLU A 749 2.57 -17.54 -18.54
N ARG A 750 2.33 -16.45 -17.83
CA ARG A 750 2.12 -16.47 -16.37
C ARG A 750 0.74 -16.97 -15.96
N VAL A 751 -0.19 -17.01 -16.87
CA VAL A 751 -1.58 -17.44 -16.63
C VAL A 751 -1.69 -18.95 -16.80
N PRO A 752 -2.25 -19.70 -15.84
CA PRO A 752 -2.51 -21.12 -16.02
C PRO A 752 -3.46 -21.42 -17.20
N ASP A 753 -3.36 -22.63 -17.75
CA ASP A 753 -4.27 -23.05 -18.81
C ASP A 753 -5.72 -23.09 -18.31
N THR A 754 -6.65 -22.79 -19.20
CA THR A 754 -8.09 -22.64 -18.91
C THR A 754 -8.42 -21.53 -17.88
N CYS A 755 -7.49 -20.60 -17.65
CA CYS A 755 -7.74 -19.40 -16.88
C CYS A 755 -7.71 -18.15 -17.76
N VAL A 756 -8.49 -17.14 -17.37
CA VAL A 756 -8.42 -15.78 -17.90
C VAL A 756 -8.10 -14.81 -16.78
N TRP A 757 -6.95 -14.14 -16.88
CA TRP A 757 -6.58 -13.09 -15.94
C TRP A 757 -7.25 -11.79 -16.39
N LEU A 758 -8.30 -11.44 -15.68
CA LEU A 758 -9.15 -10.29 -15.95
C LEU A 758 -9.55 -9.64 -14.60
N PRO A 759 -8.79 -8.63 -14.16
CA PRO A 759 -8.93 -8.03 -12.83
C PRO A 759 -10.31 -7.43 -12.56
N LEU A 760 -10.59 -7.22 -11.26
CA LEU A 760 -11.65 -6.33 -10.79
C LEU A 760 -11.20 -4.86 -10.87
N ALA A 761 -12.15 -3.94 -10.72
CA ALA A 761 -11.91 -2.50 -10.64
C ALA A 761 -11.20 -1.89 -11.86
N VAL A 762 -11.39 -2.51 -13.03
CA VAL A 762 -10.91 -1.99 -14.32
C VAL A 762 -12.09 -1.77 -15.27
N PRO A 763 -12.02 -0.76 -16.16
CA PRO A 763 -13.13 -0.45 -17.07
C PRO A 763 -13.53 -1.66 -17.93
N GLY A 764 -14.84 -1.89 -18.06
CA GLY A 764 -15.43 -2.99 -18.83
C GLY A 764 -15.70 -4.25 -18.03
N THR A 765 -15.19 -4.38 -16.79
CA THR A 765 -15.44 -5.57 -15.94
C THR A 765 -16.62 -5.41 -14.99
N GLU A 766 -17.19 -4.24 -14.90
CA GLU A 766 -18.35 -3.89 -14.06
C GLU A 766 -19.62 -4.67 -14.40
N SER A 767 -19.73 -5.18 -15.63
CA SER A 767 -20.84 -6.01 -16.06
C SER A 767 -20.66 -7.50 -15.75
N LEU A 768 -19.49 -7.91 -15.26
CA LEU A 768 -19.19 -9.29 -14.92
C LEU A 768 -19.51 -9.57 -13.45
N GLY A 769 -19.68 -10.86 -13.13
CA GLY A 769 -19.88 -11.35 -11.77
C GLY A 769 -18.60 -11.32 -10.92
N PRO A 770 -18.46 -12.24 -9.95
CA PRO A 770 -17.37 -12.21 -8.99
C PRO A 770 -15.97 -12.28 -9.63
N GLY A 771 -14.98 -11.67 -8.98
CA GLY A 771 -13.61 -11.63 -9.46
C GLY A 771 -12.99 -13.03 -9.69
N PHE A 772 -13.37 -14.00 -8.88
CA PHE A 772 -12.98 -15.40 -9.04
C PHE A 772 -14.19 -16.28 -9.29
N GLY A 773 -14.03 -17.30 -10.10
CA GLY A 773 -15.06 -18.28 -10.36
C GLY A 773 -15.15 -18.70 -11.82
N PRO A 774 -16.11 -19.57 -12.16
CA PRO A 774 -16.27 -20.12 -13.51
C PRO A 774 -16.71 -19.04 -14.51
N VAL A 775 -16.19 -19.12 -15.72
CA VAL A 775 -16.54 -18.25 -16.84
C VAL A 775 -16.70 -19.07 -18.11
N VAL A 776 -17.41 -18.49 -19.08
CA VAL A 776 -17.44 -19.00 -20.46
C VAL A 776 -16.65 -18.02 -21.33
N VAL A 777 -15.64 -18.54 -22.02
CA VAL A 777 -14.76 -17.75 -22.89
C VAL A 777 -14.98 -18.16 -24.34
N GLU A 778 -15.32 -17.22 -25.18
CA GLU A 778 -15.60 -17.44 -26.60
C GLU A 778 -14.78 -16.47 -27.45
N LYS A 779 -14.27 -16.94 -28.59
CA LYS A 779 -13.68 -16.03 -29.59
C LYS A 779 -14.79 -15.22 -30.27
N VAL A 780 -14.58 -13.91 -30.44
CA VAL A 780 -15.47 -13.00 -31.14
C VAL A 780 -15.10 -12.90 -32.64
#